data_996b394dd1453eb03043d803f00a7ae4
#
_entry.id   996b394dd1453eb03043d803f00a7ae4
#
_cell.length_a   1.000
_cell.length_b   1.000
_cell.length_c   1.000
_cell.angle_alpha   90.00
_cell.angle_beta   90.00
_cell.angle_gamma   90.00
#
_symmetry.space_group_name_H-M   'P 1'
#
loop_
_entity.id
_entity.type
_entity.pdbx_description
1 polymer ?
#
loop_
_entity_poly.entity_id
_entity_poly.type
_entity_poly.pdbx_seq_one_letter_code
_entity_poly.pdbx_strand_id
1 'polypeptide(L)'
;MNEMLRYTIIRVILFVMGGFLLLGCSDEDDVDNSGGTSKYGLIRMAEEDYDSSNTSYILQDEEPDEVLFDSSKRKFKVNEPLQVSVTGQKELMLRFYSPRAIHNVIVWATVEGYEDEVRFAEFTTVLPFQEFKMKLPFLEQAKVYYTRSGEEVTIDAHPDIVAENISLRVECGDPVYQGMINVKPKWDIWFGKYSGSNWGNFRPHLAREAVALSLNMAAMFSSSLFDEELEKWRGKLINNEQIVDIDVLKKQITNHGGLCYGRVVNVVGLGGGNTFGLGEYVYLTHYADDANGSDTPYHELAHCLGYGHSGNMTYYPAEGGFPTICMKVYSQLSVSKKLPVYSRRLLHTRRNKNLVENKNVYTSSKYIIDDPELDAIDGGLGLAPMETDRAGDEGSPLSFTLSVLDIPGATVETFHPKAVHLYGNTLYVANDAPGHYSLEVFDVSSGNVRHVKSMVEWMNGDKKETFAGEPNGVTRSYGKIYVTNTGSRTDVFDAETYEFITCIGTGTWGEGGYQTVHAFDVTASQGAVFIRDKRKLVVVLEQDVQPGSAARVPIYSRSVNLQEAMGTYAVAARNDGFLYVTAQNKNMIYLFDPADIRAGDTGFAPYLVALGFEKSPQSIAFVGDRLFVTLRVDDKRSELWEISPKNGKLLQDFTDSMVYPEKIAGARHTLLVVDRATQTVKAIGL
;
A
#
# COMPACT_ATOMS: atom_id res chain seq x y z
N MET A 1 19.30 -49.11 -13.28
CA MET A 1 20.49 -48.39 -13.88
C MET A 1 20.15 -47.59 -15.12
N ASN A 2 18.92 -47.67 -15.66
CA ASN A 2 18.54 -46.93 -16.88
C ASN A 2 17.69 -45.67 -16.66
N GLU A 3 17.17 -45.42 -15.49
CA GLU A 3 16.36 -44.21 -15.22
C GLU A 3 17.21 -43.04 -14.69
N MET A 4 18.24 -43.30 -13.92
CA MET A 4 19.16 -42.24 -13.47
C MET A 4 19.96 -41.57 -14.61
N LEU A 5 20.25 -42.34 -15.68
CA LEU A 5 20.98 -41.83 -16.83
C LEU A 5 20.11 -40.90 -17.70
N ARG A 6 18.80 -41.13 -17.75
CA ARG A 6 17.86 -40.25 -18.48
C ARG A 6 17.67 -38.89 -17.81
N TYR A 7 17.63 -38.84 -16.49
CA TYR A 7 17.50 -37.56 -15.76
C TYR A 7 18.76 -36.69 -15.83
N THR A 8 19.93 -37.29 -15.90
CA THR A 8 21.18 -36.55 -16.01
C THR A 8 21.39 -35.98 -17.43
N ILE A 9 20.96 -36.70 -18.46
CA ILE A 9 21.05 -36.24 -19.85
C ILE A 9 20.06 -35.08 -20.12
N ILE A 10 18.86 -35.12 -19.56
CA ILE A 10 17.85 -34.04 -19.70
C ILE A 10 18.29 -32.78 -18.97
N ARG A 11 18.94 -32.87 -17.81
CA ARG A 11 19.51 -31.70 -17.13
C ARG A 11 20.70 -31.06 -17.86
N VAL A 12 21.54 -31.84 -18.51
CA VAL A 12 22.65 -31.32 -19.28
C VAL A 12 22.18 -30.68 -20.59
N ILE A 13 21.13 -31.23 -21.22
CA ILE A 13 20.59 -30.63 -22.46
C ILE A 13 19.81 -29.32 -22.13
N LEU A 14 19.10 -29.21 -20.99
CA LEU A 14 18.46 -27.98 -20.54
C LEU A 14 19.48 -26.91 -20.13
N PHE A 15 20.65 -27.29 -19.58
CA PHE A 15 21.73 -26.35 -19.26
C PHE A 15 22.48 -25.86 -20.49
N VAL A 16 22.62 -26.68 -21.53
CA VAL A 16 23.25 -26.28 -22.79
C VAL A 16 22.30 -25.46 -23.68
N MET A 17 20.97 -25.72 -23.64
CA MET A 17 20.00 -24.89 -24.35
C MET A 17 19.70 -23.54 -23.65
N GLY A 18 19.81 -23.47 -22.31
CA GLY A 18 19.72 -22.21 -21.57
C GLY A 18 20.97 -21.31 -21.72
N GLY A 19 22.12 -21.87 -22.04
CA GLY A 19 23.37 -21.13 -22.26
C GLY A 19 23.55 -20.56 -23.67
N PHE A 20 22.76 -20.99 -24.65
CA PHE A 20 22.83 -20.48 -26.03
C PHE A 20 21.83 -19.38 -26.37
N LEU A 21 20.88 -19.03 -25.44
CA LEU A 21 19.97 -17.91 -25.59
C LEU A 21 20.45 -16.62 -24.92
N LEU A 22 21.68 -16.62 -24.35
CA LEU A 22 22.28 -15.43 -23.73
C LEU A 22 23.51 -14.91 -24.54
N LEU A 23 23.69 -15.35 -25.78
CA LEU A 23 24.69 -14.81 -26.70
C LEU A 23 23.99 -14.17 -27.89
N GLY A 24 23.18 -13.17 -27.63
CA GLY A 24 22.58 -12.31 -28.64
C GLY A 24 22.83 -10.86 -28.26
N CYS A 25 23.87 -10.27 -28.86
CA CYS A 25 24.21 -8.85 -28.89
C CYS A 25 24.47 -8.20 -27.53
N SER A 26 25.63 -8.47 -26.96
CA SER A 26 26.34 -7.45 -26.20
C SER A 26 27.27 -6.71 -27.19
N ASP A 27 26.77 -5.68 -27.83
CA ASP A 27 27.66 -4.59 -28.13
C ASP A 27 27.99 -3.97 -26.77
N GLU A 28 29.15 -4.34 -26.22
CA GLU A 28 29.81 -3.61 -25.15
C GLU A 28 30.19 -2.23 -25.70
N ASP A 29 29.20 -1.34 -25.76
CA ASP A 29 29.47 0.08 -25.78
C ASP A 29 29.99 0.45 -24.40
N ASP A 30 31.28 0.80 -24.31
CA ASP A 30 31.90 1.34 -23.11
C ASP A 30 31.00 2.42 -22.54
N VAL A 31 30.34 2.12 -21.41
CA VAL A 31 29.55 3.08 -20.66
C VAL A 31 30.50 3.99 -19.93
N ASP A 32 30.84 5.11 -20.57
CA ASP A 32 31.53 6.20 -19.91
C ASP A 32 30.58 6.83 -18.91
N ASN A 33 30.78 6.56 -17.61
CA ASN A 33 29.99 7.00 -16.48
C ASN A 33 30.21 8.48 -16.11
N SER A 34 30.76 9.28 -16.98
CA SER A 34 30.84 10.74 -16.80
C SER A 34 29.60 11.36 -17.45
N GLY A 35 28.71 11.99 -16.65
CA GLY A 35 27.49 12.67 -17.09
C GLY A 35 27.70 13.55 -18.31
N GLY A 36 27.57 12.96 -19.49
CA GLY A 36 27.92 13.53 -20.76
C GLY A 36 27.09 12.97 -21.90
N THR A 37 27.12 13.66 -23.00
CA THR A 37 26.58 13.21 -24.27
C THR A 37 27.14 11.81 -24.61
N SER A 38 26.27 10.88 -25.00
CA SER A 38 26.73 9.58 -25.54
C SER A 38 27.67 9.80 -26.73
N LYS A 39 28.42 8.76 -27.14
CA LYS A 39 29.32 8.84 -28.33
C LYS A 39 28.58 9.34 -29.60
N TYR A 40 27.28 9.38 -29.61
CA TYR A 40 26.42 9.88 -30.67
C TYR A 40 25.88 11.29 -30.42
N GLY A 41 26.40 12.02 -29.44
CA GLY A 41 25.92 13.39 -29.12
C GLY A 41 24.52 13.46 -28.50
N LEU A 42 23.99 12.31 -28.04
CA LEU A 42 22.66 12.20 -27.47
C LEU A 42 22.66 12.57 -25.98
N ILE A 43 21.54 13.07 -25.50
CA ILE A 43 21.32 13.20 -24.08
C ILE A 43 20.98 11.82 -23.55
N ARG A 44 21.90 11.28 -22.76
CA ARG A 44 21.68 10.03 -22.05
C ARG A 44 21.41 10.39 -20.60
N MET A 45 20.25 10.04 -20.11
CA MET A 45 19.88 10.29 -18.72
C MET A 45 19.80 8.95 -17.98
N ALA A 46 20.79 8.69 -17.12
CA ALA A 46 20.71 7.69 -16.08
C ALA A 46 19.83 8.19 -14.93
N GLU A 47 19.40 7.33 -14.02
CA GLU A 47 18.63 7.75 -12.82
C GLU A 47 19.38 8.81 -12.00
N GLU A 48 20.69 8.76 -11.98
CA GLU A 48 21.60 9.67 -11.29
C GLU A 48 21.71 11.04 -12.00
N ASP A 49 21.34 11.12 -13.28
CA ASP A 49 21.43 12.31 -14.12
C ASP A 49 20.12 13.14 -14.14
N TYR A 50 19.08 12.71 -13.44
CA TYR A 50 17.83 13.46 -13.33
C TYR A 50 18.05 14.68 -12.46
N ASP A 51 18.37 15.79 -13.13
CA ASP A 51 18.50 17.08 -12.50
C ASP A 51 17.12 17.62 -12.11
N SER A 52 17.02 18.17 -10.92
CA SER A 52 15.81 18.82 -10.42
C SER A 52 15.37 20.01 -11.27
N SER A 53 16.26 20.63 -12.05
CA SER A 53 15.93 21.72 -12.97
C SER A 53 15.18 21.26 -14.23
N ASN A 54 15.40 20.01 -14.67
CA ASN A 54 14.81 19.44 -15.88
C ASN A 54 13.68 18.46 -15.60
N THR A 55 13.67 17.88 -14.41
CA THR A 55 12.77 16.80 -14.01
C THR A 55 11.82 17.27 -12.93
N SER A 56 10.54 17.01 -13.14
CA SER A 56 9.45 17.12 -12.17
C SER A 56 8.56 15.91 -12.28
N TYR A 57 7.55 15.83 -11.41
CA TYR A 57 6.59 14.71 -11.43
C TYR A 57 5.17 15.26 -11.51
N ILE A 58 4.32 14.58 -12.26
CA ILE A 58 2.88 14.86 -12.36
C ILE A 58 2.10 14.11 -11.28
N LEU A 59 0.90 14.58 -11.01
CA LEU A 59 -0.04 13.96 -10.06
C LEU A 59 0.54 13.80 -8.64
N GLN A 60 1.41 14.75 -8.24
CA GLN A 60 1.90 14.85 -6.88
C GLN A 60 0.77 15.27 -5.92
N ASP A 61 0.80 14.90 -4.62
CA ASP A 61 -0.30 15.21 -3.69
C ASP A 61 -0.52 16.71 -3.49
N GLU A 62 0.51 17.52 -3.69
CA GLU A 62 0.46 18.97 -3.66
C GLU A 62 0.05 19.60 -5.00
N GLU A 63 -0.22 18.78 -6.03
CA GLU A 63 -0.61 19.33 -7.33
C GLU A 63 -1.91 20.14 -7.21
N PRO A 64 -1.90 21.42 -7.63
CA PRO A 64 -3.06 22.28 -7.44
C PRO A 64 -4.21 21.89 -8.38
N ASP A 65 -5.44 22.15 -7.93
CA ASP A 65 -6.68 21.83 -8.64
C ASP A 65 -6.72 22.39 -10.07
N GLU A 66 -6.17 23.59 -10.30
CA GLU A 66 -6.10 24.25 -11.61
C GLU A 66 -5.12 23.58 -12.59
N VAL A 67 -4.31 22.65 -12.10
CA VAL A 67 -3.47 21.80 -12.93
C VAL A 67 -4.13 20.42 -13.08
N LEU A 68 -4.56 19.82 -11.98
CA LEU A 68 -5.14 18.48 -11.97
C LEU A 68 -6.39 18.38 -12.84
N PHE A 69 -7.28 19.36 -12.78
CA PHE A 69 -8.56 19.35 -13.53
C PHE A 69 -8.49 20.05 -14.89
N ASP A 70 -7.34 20.52 -15.30
CA ASP A 70 -7.13 21.10 -16.63
C ASP A 70 -6.75 19.97 -17.62
N SER A 71 -7.69 19.57 -18.46
CA SER A 71 -7.47 18.51 -19.46
C SER A 71 -6.42 18.87 -20.53
N SER A 72 -6.00 20.12 -20.64
CA SER A 72 -4.85 20.48 -21.48
C SER A 72 -3.51 20.14 -20.84
N LYS A 73 -3.50 20.02 -19.50
CA LYS A 73 -2.33 19.69 -18.71
C LYS A 73 -2.32 18.25 -18.22
N ARG A 74 -3.49 17.70 -17.91
CA ARG A 74 -3.65 16.38 -17.32
C ARG A 74 -4.67 15.53 -18.08
N LYS A 75 -4.26 15.13 -19.28
CA LYS A 75 -4.99 14.17 -20.13
C LYS A 75 -4.01 13.26 -20.86
N PHE A 76 -4.33 11.98 -20.96
CA PHE A 76 -3.55 11.03 -21.74
C PHE A 76 -4.47 10.01 -22.42
N LYS A 77 -3.95 9.31 -23.42
CA LYS A 77 -4.60 8.14 -24.00
C LYS A 77 -4.03 6.86 -23.38
N VAL A 78 -4.91 5.89 -23.09
CA VAL A 78 -4.49 4.63 -22.45
C VAL A 78 -3.47 3.83 -23.26
N ASN A 79 -3.45 3.99 -24.58
CA ASN A 79 -2.48 3.38 -25.47
C ASN A 79 -1.29 4.30 -25.83
N GLU A 80 -1.22 5.49 -25.25
CA GLU A 80 -0.15 6.47 -25.43
C GLU A 80 0.21 7.10 -24.06
N PRO A 81 0.63 6.27 -23.07
CA PRO A 81 0.91 6.77 -21.71
C PRO A 81 2.15 7.65 -21.65
N LEU A 82 3.09 7.50 -22.59
CA LEU A 82 4.27 8.35 -22.73
C LEU A 82 4.00 9.39 -23.83
N GLN A 83 3.91 10.63 -23.41
CA GLN A 83 3.72 11.78 -24.29
C GLN A 83 5.04 12.49 -24.50
N VAL A 84 5.40 12.75 -25.75
CA VAL A 84 6.56 13.52 -26.13
C VAL A 84 6.14 14.59 -27.12
N SER A 85 6.54 15.84 -26.86
CA SER A 85 6.18 16.96 -27.72
C SER A 85 7.21 18.08 -27.63
N VAL A 86 7.17 19.00 -28.59
CA VAL A 86 7.85 20.29 -28.47
C VAL A 86 6.86 21.32 -28.01
N THR A 87 7.20 22.07 -26.95
CA THR A 87 6.32 23.12 -26.41
C THR A 87 6.46 24.42 -27.19
N GLY A 88 5.49 25.35 -27.02
CA GLY A 88 5.59 26.69 -27.57
C GLY A 88 6.79 27.51 -27.04
N GLN A 89 7.41 27.08 -25.93
CA GLN A 89 8.65 27.65 -25.39
C GLN A 89 9.91 27.03 -26.02
N LYS A 90 9.75 26.24 -27.08
CA LYS A 90 10.85 25.54 -27.76
C LYS A 90 11.59 24.57 -26.85
N GLU A 91 10.82 23.81 -26.07
CA GLU A 91 11.34 22.79 -25.17
C GLU A 91 10.86 21.42 -25.59
N LEU A 92 11.76 20.44 -25.59
CA LEU A 92 11.36 19.04 -25.56
C LEU A 92 10.65 18.80 -24.22
N MET A 93 9.43 18.32 -24.26
CA MET A 93 8.68 17.89 -23.10
C MET A 93 8.36 16.41 -23.22
N LEU A 94 8.73 15.65 -22.20
CA LEU A 94 8.29 14.26 -21.99
C LEU A 94 7.39 14.22 -20.76
N ARG A 95 6.27 13.47 -20.85
CA ARG A 95 5.36 13.26 -19.73
C ARG A 95 4.87 11.81 -19.72
N PHE A 96 4.99 11.14 -18.58
CA PHE A 96 4.69 9.72 -18.46
C PHE A 96 3.58 9.42 -17.48
N TYR A 97 2.47 8.87 -17.97
CA TYR A 97 1.32 8.44 -17.18
C TYR A 97 1.40 6.95 -16.89
N SER A 98 2.29 6.57 -16.00
CA SER A 98 2.42 5.19 -15.55
C SER A 98 3.03 5.14 -14.15
N PRO A 99 2.60 4.22 -13.30
CA PRO A 99 3.25 3.96 -12.00
C PRO A 99 4.52 3.09 -12.12
N ARG A 100 4.84 2.61 -13.31
CA ARG A 100 6.04 1.78 -13.55
C ARG A 100 7.05 2.54 -14.38
N ALA A 101 8.32 2.42 -14.00
CA ALA A 101 9.42 2.88 -14.83
C ALA A 101 9.53 2.06 -16.13
N ILE A 102 10.08 2.66 -17.14
CA ILE A 102 10.44 2.03 -18.42
C ILE A 102 11.87 2.39 -18.79
N HIS A 103 12.51 1.55 -19.59
CA HIS A 103 13.92 1.65 -19.88
C HIS A 103 14.22 1.77 -21.37
N ASN A 104 15.37 2.36 -21.69
CA ASN A 104 15.88 2.47 -23.06
C ASN A 104 14.88 3.14 -24.03
N VAL A 105 14.41 4.32 -23.64
CA VAL A 105 13.50 5.14 -24.45
C VAL A 105 14.31 6.01 -25.39
N ILE A 106 14.06 5.92 -26.69
CA ILE A 106 14.67 6.76 -27.70
C ILE A 106 13.58 7.68 -28.28
N VAL A 107 13.87 8.96 -28.32
CA VAL A 107 13.07 9.97 -29.01
C VAL A 107 13.72 10.29 -30.34
N TRP A 108 13.06 9.96 -31.41
CA TRP A 108 13.45 10.32 -32.77
C TRP A 108 12.78 11.64 -33.16
N ALA A 109 13.49 12.49 -33.90
CA ALA A 109 12.97 13.75 -34.40
C ALA A 109 13.16 13.87 -35.90
N THR A 110 12.13 14.35 -36.59
CA THR A 110 12.23 14.91 -37.95
C THR A 110 12.09 16.41 -37.85
N VAL A 111 13.09 17.14 -38.30
CA VAL A 111 13.15 18.59 -38.25
C VAL A 111 12.95 19.16 -39.66
N GLU A 112 12.11 20.17 -39.83
CA GLU A 112 11.85 20.78 -41.13
C GLU A 112 13.16 21.28 -41.78
N GLY A 113 13.35 20.97 -43.04
CA GLY A 113 14.57 21.26 -43.80
C GLY A 113 15.61 20.13 -43.78
N TYR A 114 15.38 19.06 -43.02
CA TYR A 114 16.21 17.86 -42.98
C TYR A 114 15.38 16.64 -43.38
N GLU A 115 15.92 15.81 -44.28
CA GLU A 115 15.19 14.66 -44.81
C GLU A 115 15.18 13.46 -43.85
N ASP A 116 16.23 13.34 -43.03
CA ASP A 116 16.45 12.17 -42.19
C ASP A 116 15.84 12.36 -40.77
N GLU A 117 15.24 11.28 -40.27
CA GLU A 117 14.90 11.17 -38.85
C GLU A 117 16.17 10.96 -38.03
N VAL A 118 16.38 11.79 -37.04
CA VAL A 118 17.56 11.75 -36.17
C VAL A 118 17.25 11.25 -34.78
N ARG A 119 18.19 10.54 -34.17
CA ARG A 119 18.15 10.12 -32.77
C ARG A 119 18.37 11.34 -31.89
N PHE A 120 17.25 11.90 -31.41
CA PHE A 120 17.22 13.23 -30.81
C PHE A 120 17.53 13.23 -29.31
N ALA A 121 16.89 12.33 -28.56
CA ALA A 121 17.13 12.16 -27.14
C ALA A 121 17.02 10.68 -26.74
N GLU A 122 17.71 10.31 -25.69
CA GLU A 122 17.73 8.95 -25.17
C GLU A 122 17.63 8.99 -23.65
N PHE A 123 16.74 8.17 -23.09
CA PHE A 123 16.54 8.01 -21.65
C PHE A 123 16.83 6.57 -21.29
N THR A 124 17.84 6.34 -20.45
CA THR A 124 18.11 5.00 -19.91
C THR A 124 16.95 4.51 -19.07
N THR A 125 16.32 5.42 -18.33
CA THR A 125 15.13 5.17 -17.53
C THR A 125 14.18 6.37 -17.60
N VAL A 126 12.89 6.12 -17.79
CA VAL A 126 11.82 7.10 -17.55
C VAL A 126 11.09 6.68 -16.31
N LEU A 127 11.10 7.53 -15.29
CA LEU A 127 10.54 7.23 -13.98
C LEU A 127 9.00 7.32 -13.96
N PRO A 128 8.35 6.66 -13.00
CA PRO A 128 6.92 6.75 -12.83
C PRO A 128 6.43 8.20 -12.68
N PHE A 129 5.39 8.56 -13.42
CA PHE A 129 4.79 9.90 -13.40
C PHE A 129 5.77 11.05 -13.65
N GLN A 130 6.86 10.79 -14.34
CA GLN A 130 7.86 11.81 -14.66
C GLN A 130 7.32 12.83 -15.68
N GLU A 131 7.66 14.09 -15.45
CA GLU A 131 7.65 15.15 -16.45
C GLU A 131 9.07 15.68 -16.60
N PHE A 132 9.58 15.68 -17.83
CA PHE A 132 10.89 16.20 -18.17
C PHE A 132 10.75 17.34 -19.18
N LYS A 133 11.52 18.40 -19.03
CA LYS A 133 11.55 19.54 -19.96
C LYS A 133 12.99 19.98 -20.20
N MET A 134 13.31 20.23 -21.44
CA MET A 134 14.64 20.72 -21.83
C MET A 134 14.53 21.60 -23.07
N LYS A 135 15.19 22.72 -23.09
CA LYS A 135 15.30 23.54 -24.30
C LYS A 135 15.89 22.75 -25.44
N LEU A 136 15.41 22.99 -26.65
CA LEU A 136 15.96 22.34 -27.84
C LEU A 136 17.45 22.68 -27.96
N PRO A 137 18.34 21.68 -28.09
CA PRO A 137 19.79 21.90 -28.01
C PRO A 137 20.40 22.72 -29.16
N PHE A 138 19.68 22.79 -30.31
CA PHE A 138 20.13 23.47 -31.52
C PHE A 138 19.54 24.88 -31.70
N LEU A 139 19.00 25.51 -30.66
CA LEU A 139 18.47 26.88 -30.78
C LEU A 139 19.56 27.92 -31.02
N GLU A 140 20.68 27.84 -30.35
CA GLU A 140 21.72 28.85 -30.37
C GLU A 140 22.98 28.44 -31.16
N GLN A 141 23.18 27.14 -31.35
CA GLN A 141 24.34 26.58 -32.04
C GLN A 141 23.98 25.28 -32.75
N ALA A 142 24.68 24.99 -33.84
CA ALA A 142 24.52 23.74 -34.55
C ALA A 142 24.83 22.53 -33.68
N LYS A 143 24.09 21.44 -33.89
CA LYS A 143 24.24 20.17 -33.17
C LYS A 143 24.31 19.02 -34.16
N VAL A 144 25.22 18.09 -33.90
CA VAL A 144 25.32 16.84 -34.64
C VAL A 144 24.47 15.78 -34.01
N TYR A 145 23.68 15.10 -34.82
CA TYR A 145 22.87 13.97 -34.46
C TYR A 145 23.17 12.80 -35.38
N TYR A 146 22.59 11.65 -35.09
CA TYR A 146 22.79 10.43 -35.86
C TYR A 146 21.47 9.87 -36.37
N THR A 147 21.46 9.42 -37.62
CA THR A 147 20.34 8.68 -38.18
C THR A 147 20.27 7.26 -37.61
N ARG A 148 19.24 6.52 -37.98
CA ARG A 148 19.13 5.09 -37.64
C ARG A 148 20.28 4.23 -38.27
N SER A 149 20.80 4.65 -39.41
CA SER A 149 21.98 3.99 -40.06
C SER A 149 23.30 4.36 -39.40
N GLY A 150 23.31 5.33 -38.46
CA GLY A 150 24.54 5.84 -37.85
C GLY A 150 25.23 6.96 -38.63
N GLU A 151 24.59 7.50 -39.66
CA GLU A 151 25.09 8.63 -40.43
C GLU A 151 24.93 9.93 -39.64
N GLU A 152 25.93 10.82 -39.71
CA GLU A 152 25.91 12.11 -39.04
C GLU A 152 25.03 13.12 -39.79
N VAL A 153 24.14 13.79 -39.06
CA VAL A 153 23.30 14.89 -39.55
C VAL A 153 23.57 16.10 -38.66
N THR A 154 24.08 17.18 -39.23
CA THR A 154 24.24 18.43 -38.51
C THR A 154 22.95 19.27 -38.65
N ILE A 155 22.25 19.53 -37.56
CA ILE A 155 21.16 20.49 -37.52
C ILE A 155 21.78 21.85 -37.17
N ASP A 156 21.63 22.81 -38.08
CA ASP A 156 22.15 24.18 -37.89
C ASP A 156 21.45 24.89 -36.73
N ALA A 157 22.06 25.98 -36.25
CA ALA A 157 21.44 26.84 -35.27
C ALA A 157 20.11 27.40 -35.79
N HIS A 158 19.01 27.17 -35.05
CA HIS A 158 17.68 27.52 -35.50
C HIS A 158 16.86 28.24 -34.43
N PRO A 159 17.21 29.50 -34.09
CA PRO A 159 16.56 30.23 -33.02
C PRO A 159 15.07 30.52 -33.26
N ASP A 160 14.65 30.55 -34.54
CA ASP A 160 13.28 30.88 -34.92
C ASP A 160 12.40 29.63 -35.16
N ILE A 161 12.90 28.42 -34.95
CA ILE A 161 12.11 27.19 -35.15
C ILE A 161 10.85 27.22 -34.28
N VAL A 162 9.75 26.73 -34.83
CA VAL A 162 8.47 26.56 -34.11
C VAL A 162 8.18 25.08 -33.88
N ALA A 163 7.32 24.79 -32.91
CA ALA A 163 7.01 23.41 -32.51
C ALA A 163 6.48 22.56 -33.67
N GLU A 164 5.72 23.17 -34.56
CA GLU A 164 5.10 22.54 -35.72
C GLU A 164 6.11 22.05 -36.77
N ASN A 165 7.32 22.59 -36.74
CA ASN A 165 8.40 22.20 -37.64
C ASN A 165 9.19 20.97 -37.15
N ILE A 166 8.78 20.38 -35.99
CA ILE A 166 9.46 19.22 -35.42
C ILE A 166 8.43 18.13 -35.15
N SER A 167 8.59 16.99 -35.80
CA SER A 167 7.84 15.77 -35.49
C SER A 167 8.67 14.87 -34.60
N LEU A 168 8.06 14.35 -33.52
CA LEU A 168 8.71 13.44 -32.59
C LEU A 168 8.05 12.06 -32.63
N ARG A 169 8.85 11.03 -32.51
CA ARG A 169 8.43 9.63 -32.40
C ARG A 169 9.18 8.93 -31.27
N VAL A 170 8.47 8.14 -30.48
CA VAL A 170 9.06 7.34 -29.42
C VAL A 170 9.34 5.93 -29.93
N GLU A 171 10.52 5.43 -29.58
CA GLU A 171 10.89 4.04 -29.72
C GLU A 171 11.36 3.50 -28.37
N CYS A 172 10.73 2.41 -27.92
CA CYS A 172 11.04 1.79 -26.65
C CYS A 172 10.67 0.30 -26.73
N GLY A 173 11.66 -0.55 -26.58
CA GLY A 173 11.49 -2.01 -26.59
C GLY A 173 11.15 -2.61 -25.23
N ASP A 174 11.02 -1.79 -24.18
CA ASP A 174 10.72 -2.26 -22.82
C ASP A 174 9.40 -3.04 -22.80
N PRO A 175 9.38 -4.29 -22.29
CA PRO A 175 8.18 -5.12 -22.26
C PRO A 175 7.01 -4.48 -21.50
N VAL A 176 7.28 -3.69 -20.45
CA VAL A 176 6.28 -2.97 -19.69
C VAL A 176 5.60 -1.93 -20.58
N TYR A 177 6.39 -1.13 -21.29
CA TYR A 177 5.88 -0.14 -22.24
C TYR A 177 5.10 -0.78 -23.38
N GLN A 178 5.63 -1.86 -23.95
CA GLN A 178 4.95 -2.59 -25.02
C GLN A 178 3.60 -3.15 -24.56
N GLY A 179 3.50 -3.63 -23.31
CA GLY A 179 2.24 -4.07 -22.72
C GLY A 179 1.21 -2.97 -22.55
N MET A 180 1.65 -1.72 -22.38
CA MET A 180 0.74 -0.55 -22.25
C MET A 180 0.25 -0.04 -23.60
N ILE A 181 1.10 -0.01 -24.62
CA ILE A 181 0.74 0.60 -25.92
C ILE A 181 0.01 -0.37 -26.87
N ASN A 182 0.24 -1.67 -26.73
CA ASN A 182 -0.38 -2.70 -27.57
C ASN A 182 -1.76 -3.12 -27.06
N VAL A 183 -2.62 -2.12 -26.78
CA VAL A 183 -3.99 -2.33 -26.32
C VAL A 183 -5.02 -1.88 -27.37
N LYS A 184 -6.21 -2.51 -27.37
CA LYS A 184 -7.30 -2.18 -28.31
C LYS A 184 -8.00 -0.86 -27.98
N PRO A 185 -8.37 -0.56 -26.70
CA PRO A 185 -8.96 0.71 -26.32
C PRO A 185 -8.03 1.90 -26.57
N LYS A 186 -8.62 3.03 -26.98
CA LYS A 186 -7.91 4.30 -27.26
C LYS A 186 -8.53 5.45 -26.47
N TRP A 187 -8.97 5.17 -25.27
CA TRP A 187 -9.68 6.12 -24.43
C TRP A 187 -8.81 7.30 -24.03
N ASP A 188 -9.37 8.50 -24.11
CA ASP A 188 -8.83 9.67 -23.42
C ASP A 188 -9.17 9.58 -21.93
N ILE A 189 -8.20 9.80 -21.07
CA ILE A 189 -8.36 9.80 -19.61
C ILE A 189 -8.02 11.18 -19.08
N TRP A 190 -8.93 11.75 -18.28
CA TRP A 190 -8.73 13.03 -17.59
C TRP A 190 -9.52 13.06 -16.28
N PHE A 191 -9.39 14.14 -15.53
CA PHE A 191 -9.95 14.24 -14.19
C PHE A 191 -10.94 15.40 -14.10
N GLY A 192 -12.09 15.17 -13.44
CA GLY A 192 -13.17 16.15 -13.34
C GLY A 192 -13.37 16.67 -11.91
N LYS A 193 -13.56 17.98 -11.81
CA LYS A 193 -14.01 18.62 -10.57
C LYS A 193 -15.53 18.70 -10.61
N TYR A 194 -16.18 17.70 -10.04
CA TYR A 194 -17.63 17.62 -9.96
C TYR A 194 -18.17 18.28 -8.68
N SER A 195 -19.43 18.67 -8.69
CA SER A 195 -20.15 19.24 -7.57
C SER A 195 -21.52 18.58 -7.38
N GLY A 196 -22.07 18.64 -6.18
CA GLY A 196 -23.34 18.03 -5.81
C GLY A 196 -23.18 17.01 -4.69
N SER A 197 -24.31 16.55 -4.12
CA SER A 197 -24.35 15.73 -2.91
C SER A 197 -23.65 14.37 -3.04
N ASN A 198 -23.56 13.84 -4.27
CA ASN A 198 -22.92 12.55 -4.50
C ASN A 198 -21.45 12.66 -4.88
N TRP A 199 -20.91 13.87 -5.01
CA TRP A 199 -19.52 14.09 -5.40
C TRP A 199 -18.65 14.49 -4.23
N GLY A 200 -17.49 13.89 -4.12
CA GLY A 200 -16.45 14.19 -3.14
C GLY A 200 -15.23 14.87 -3.77
N ASN A 201 -14.29 15.24 -2.92
CA ASN A 201 -13.06 15.85 -3.37
C ASN A 201 -12.15 14.80 -4.02
N PHE A 202 -11.89 14.97 -5.31
CA PHE A 202 -10.97 14.12 -6.05
C PHE A 202 -9.55 14.69 -5.93
N ARG A 203 -8.60 13.86 -5.52
CA ARG A 203 -7.23 14.28 -5.19
C ARG A 203 -6.19 13.58 -6.09
N PRO A 204 -4.95 14.12 -6.17
CA PRO A 204 -3.89 13.55 -7.01
C PRO A 204 -3.60 12.06 -6.75
N HIS A 205 -3.63 11.59 -5.49
CA HIS A 205 -3.44 10.17 -5.23
C HIS A 205 -4.51 9.28 -5.88
N LEU A 206 -5.77 9.75 -5.94
CA LEU A 206 -6.83 9.04 -6.67
C LEU A 206 -6.64 9.13 -8.19
N ALA A 207 -6.03 10.22 -8.67
CA ALA A 207 -5.67 10.33 -10.08
C ALA A 207 -4.61 9.31 -10.49
N ARG A 208 -3.62 9.06 -9.64
CA ARG A 208 -2.63 7.99 -9.86
C ARG A 208 -3.29 6.60 -9.91
N GLU A 209 -4.23 6.34 -9.00
CA GLU A 209 -5.02 5.10 -9.01
C GLU A 209 -5.90 4.99 -10.27
N ALA A 210 -6.50 6.10 -10.72
CA ALA A 210 -7.29 6.14 -11.94
C ALA A 210 -6.43 5.84 -13.19
N VAL A 211 -5.19 6.33 -13.23
CA VAL A 211 -4.22 5.97 -14.28
C VAL A 211 -3.99 4.46 -14.30
N ALA A 212 -3.68 3.87 -13.15
CA ALA A 212 -3.43 2.43 -13.03
C ALA A 212 -4.66 1.60 -13.43
N LEU A 213 -5.84 1.97 -12.94
CA LEU A 213 -7.10 1.30 -13.28
C LEU A 213 -7.36 1.38 -14.80
N SER A 214 -7.15 2.54 -15.41
CA SER A 214 -7.36 2.74 -16.85
C SER A 214 -6.43 1.87 -17.70
N LEU A 215 -5.14 1.83 -17.36
CA LEU A 215 -4.15 0.99 -18.03
C LEU A 215 -4.51 -0.50 -17.91
N ASN A 216 -4.90 -0.92 -16.70
CA ASN A 216 -5.30 -2.30 -16.42
C ASN A 216 -6.59 -2.69 -17.17
N MET A 217 -7.61 -1.82 -17.18
CA MET A 217 -8.86 -2.06 -17.91
C MET A 217 -8.58 -2.19 -19.41
N ALA A 218 -7.77 -1.30 -19.98
CA ALA A 218 -7.41 -1.37 -21.40
C ALA A 218 -6.66 -2.67 -21.73
N ALA A 219 -5.74 -3.10 -20.89
CA ALA A 219 -5.02 -4.37 -21.03
C ALA A 219 -5.97 -5.57 -20.92
N MET A 220 -6.86 -5.56 -19.92
CA MET A 220 -7.86 -6.62 -19.74
C MET A 220 -8.77 -6.75 -20.97
N PHE A 221 -9.34 -5.65 -21.46
CA PHE A 221 -10.20 -5.68 -22.67
C PHE A 221 -9.46 -6.03 -23.96
N SER A 222 -8.13 -6.01 -23.93
CA SER A 222 -7.29 -6.42 -25.06
C SER A 222 -6.88 -7.89 -25.00
N SER A 223 -7.06 -8.54 -23.85
CA SER A 223 -6.63 -9.91 -23.63
C SER A 223 -7.50 -10.95 -24.36
N SER A 224 -6.88 -12.05 -24.79
CA SER A 224 -7.61 -13.20 -25.32
C SER A 224 -8.56 -13.81 -24.28
N LEU A 225 -8.17 -13.74 -23.00
CA LEU A 225 -9.00 -14.26 -21.91
C LEU A 225 -10.34 -13.52 -21.80
N PHE A 226 -10.34 -12.20 -22.01
CA PHE A 226 -11.59 -11.43 -22.06
C PHE A 226 -12.45 -11.85 -23.26
N ASP A 227 -11.84 -12.00 -24.44
CA ASP A 227 -12.55 -12.44 -25.63
C ASP A 227 -13.17 -13.83 -25.43
N GLU A 228 -12.44 -14.77 -24.84
CA GLU A 228 -12.91 -16.14 -24.55
C GLU A 228 -14.04 -16.17 -23.51
N GLU A 229 -13.92 -15.41 -22.42
CA GLU A 229 -14.96 -15.35 -21.38
C GLU A 229 -16.21 -14.65 -21.91
N LEU A 230 -16.07 -13.58 -22.65
CA LEU A 230 -17.20 -12.84 -23.22
C LEU A 230 -17.97 -13.71 -24.25
N GLU A 231 -17.26 -14.53 -25.04
CA GLU A 231 -17.87 -15.41 -26.03
C GLU A 231 -18.80 -16.46 -25.39
N LYS A 232 -18.52 -16.94 -24.19
CA LYS A 232 -19.39 -17.84 -23.43
C LYS A 232 -20.75 -17.20 -23.07
N TRP A 233 -20.81 -15.89 -23.16
CA TRP A 233 -22.01 -15.07 -22.88
C TRP A 233 -22.73 -14.60 -24.14
N ARG A 234 -22.32 -15.04 -25.31
CA ARG A 234 -23.04 -14.74 -26.59
C ARG A 234 -24.49 -15.20 -26.48
N GLY A 235 -25.42 -14.25 -26.71
CA GLY A 235 -26.85 -14.46 -26.59
C GLY A 235 -27.41 -14.46 -25.15
N LYS A 236 -26.58 -14.16 -24.13
CA LYS A 236 -26.99 -14.16 -22.70
C LYS A 236 -26.89 -12.79 -22.03
N LEU A 237 -26.15 -11.85 -22.62
CA LEU A 237 -26.13 -10.47 -22.14
C LEU A 237 -27.40 -9.75 -22.58
N ILE A 238 -28.09 -9.08 -21.67
CA ILE A 238 -29.38 -8.48 -21.87
C ILE A 238 -29.37 -7.03 -21.37
N ASN A 239 -29.95 -6.14 -22.16
CA ASN A 239 -30.28 -4.77 -21.80
C ASN A 239 -31.69 -4.43 -22.31
N ASN A 240 -32.58 -3.96 -21.44
CA ASN A 240 -33.97 -3.64 -21.82
C ASN A 240 -34.68 -4.78 -22.60
N GLU A 241 -34.58 -6.01 -22.05
CA GLU A 241 -35.14 -7.24 -22.64
C GLU A 241 -34.54 -7.64 -24.02
N GLN A 242 -33.58 -6.89 -24.54
CA GLN A 242 -32.89 -7.18 -25.78
C GLN A 242 -31.54 -7.84 -25.54
N ILE A 243 -31.23 -8.82 -26.40
CA ILE A 243 -29.89 -9.45 -26.37
C ILE A 243 -28.87 -8.43 -26.88
N VAL A 244 -27.81 -8.26 -26.11
CA VAL A 244 -26.66 -7.43 -26.48
C VAL A 244 -25.77 -8.21 -27.43
N ASP A 245 -25.51 -7.62 -28.58
CA ASP A 245 -24.54 -8.15 -29.54
C ASP A 245 -23.12 -7.90 -28.99
N ILE A 246 -22.38 -8.98 -28.73
CA ILE A 246 -21.05 -8.89 -28.15
C ILE A 246 -19.99 -8.30 -29.09
N ASP A 247 -20.18 -8.40 -30.41
CA ASP A 247 -19.29 -7.79 -31.40
C ASP A 247 -19.50 -6.28 -31.45
N VAL A 248 -20.74 -5.82 -31.26
CA VAL A 248 -21.06 -4.41 -31.06
C VAL A 248 -20.50 -3.91 -29.73
N LEU A 249 -20.68 -4.67 -28.65
CA LEU A 249 -20.13 -4.32 -27.34
C LEU A 249 -18.60 -4.16 -27.39
N LYS A 250 -17.88 -5.08 -28.03
CA LYS A 250 -16.42 -4.97 -28.21
C LYS A 250 -16.04 -3.70 -28.97
N LYS A 251 -16.77 -3.32 -29.97
CA LYS A 251 -16.56 -2.07 -30.72
C LYS A 251 -16.84 -0.84 -29.85
N GLN A 252 -17.91 -0.86 -29.07
CA GLN A 252 -18.25 0.23 -28.15
C GLN A 252 -17.12 0.40 -27.10
N ILE A 253 -16.64 -0.68 -26.47
CA ILE A 253 -15.52 -0.65 -25.54
C ILE A 253 -14.26 -0.06 -26.21
N THR A 254 -13.90 -0.56 -27.39
CA THR A 254 -12.69 -0.12 -28.10
C THR A 254 -12.74 1.36 -28.50
N ASN A 255 -13.90 1.83 -28.98
CA ASN A 255 -14.06 3.16 -29.56
C ASN A 255 -14.72 4.17 -28.61
N HIS A 256 -14.89 3.85 -27.35
CA HIS A 256 -15.35 4.83 -26.37
C HIS A 256 -14.40 6.03 -26.34
N GLY A 257 -14.95 7.26 -26.35
CA GLY A 257 -14.15 8.47 -26.52
C GLY A 257 -13.20 8.74 -25.36
N GLY A 258 -13.64 8.44 -24.13
CA GLY A 258 -12.79 8.61 -22.95
C GLY A 258 -13.55 8.62 -21.65
N LEU A 259 -12.80 8.65 -20.52
CA LEU A 259 -13.32 8.60 -19.16
C LEU A 259 -12.82 9.80 -18.36
N CYS A 260 -13.76 10.58 -17.83
CA CYS A 260 -13.50 11.68 -16.92
C CYS A 260 -13.69 11.18 -15.49
N TYR A 261 -12.60 10.92 -14.79
CA TYR A 261 -12.62 10.38 -13.44
C TYR A 261 -13.04 11.41 -12.41
N GLY A 262 -13.90 10.99 -11.47
CA GLY A 262 -14.31 11.76 -10.31
C GLY A 262 -14.49 10.86 -9.08
N ARG A 263 -14.52 11.45 -7.89
CA ARG A 263 -14.79 10.73 -6.66
C ARG A 263 -16.24 10.92 -6.23
N VAL A 264 -16.91 9.82 -5.91
CA VAL A 264 -18.24 9.84 -5.30
C VAL A 264 -18.21 9.46 -3.82
N VAL A 265 -19.21 9.91 -3.04
CA VAL A 265 -19.25 9.75 -1.57
C VAL A 265 -20.50 9.09 -1.03
N ASN A 266 -21.69 9.38 -1.59
CA ASN A 266 -22.96 8.85 -1.11
C ASN A 266 -23.48 7.68 -1.94
N VAL A 267 -22.77 7.34 -2.99
CA VAL A 267 -23.02 6.21 -3.89
C VAL A 267 -21.71 5.50 -4.15
N VAL A 268 -21.79 4.31 -4.69
CA VAL A 268 -20.60 3.48 -4.96
C VAL A 268 -19.92 3.91 -6.27
N GLY A 269 -20.71 4.32 -7.26
CA GLY A 269 -20.26 4.82 -8.52
C GLY A 269 -21.30 5.70 -9.21
N LEU A 270 -20.89 6.45 -10.22
CA LEU A 270 -21.72 7.23 -11.15
C LEU A 270 -21.10 7.23 -12.54
N GLY A 271 -21.74 6.54 -13.48
CA GLY A 271 -21.31 6.45 -14.87
C GLY A 271 -22.32 7.04 -15.85
N GLY A 272 -21.83 7.49 -17.01
CA GLY A 272 -22.65 7.94 -18.12
C GLY A 272 -21.95 8.92 -19.05
N GLY A 273 -22.03 8.69 -20.36
CA GLY A 273 -21.20 9.42 -21.32
C GLY A 273 -19.72 9.27 -20.98
N ASN A 274 -19.03 10.37 -20.74
CA ASN A 274 -17.63 10.34 -20.30
C ASN A 274 -17.48 10.43 -18.77
N THR A 275 -18.54 10.65 -18.02
CA THR A 275 -18.46 10.74 -16.54
C THR A 275 -18.19 9.36 -15.95
N PHE A 276 -17.12 9.27 -15.15
CA PHE A 276 -16.69 8.03 -14.53
C PHE A 276 -16.33 8.26 -13.06
N GLY A 277 -17.37 8.30 -12.23
CA GLY A 277 -17.27 8.54 -10.79
C GLY A 277 -17.17 7.23 -10.01
N LEU A 278 -16.18 7.10 -9.17
CA LEU A 278 -15.98 5.92 -8.30
C LEU A 278 -15.82 6.33 -6.84
N GLY A 279 -16.30 5.49 -5.93
CA GLY A 279 -16.02 5.61 -4.51
C GLY A 279 -14.53 5.45 -4.22
N GLU A 280 -14.01 6.14 -3.22
CA GLU A 280 -12.58 6.10 -2.88
C GLU A 280 -12.07 4.67 -2.70
N TYR A 281 -12.84 3.83 -2.01
CA TYR A 281 -12.44 2.45 -1.77
C TYR A 281 -12.27 1.64 -3.08
N VAL A 282 -13.01 1.98 -4.14
CA VAL A 282 -12.89 1.31 -5.45
C VAL A 282 -11.53 1.60 -6.07
N TYR A 283 -11.07 2.86 -6.02
CA TYR A 283 -9.73 3.23 -6.48
C TYR A 283 -8.65 2.46 -5.73
N LEU A 284 -8.85 2.26 -4.42
CA LEU A 284 -7.82 1.69 -3.56
C LEU A 284 -7.81 0.16 -3.54
N THR A 285 -8.90 -0.50 -3.96
CA THR A 285 -9.07 -1.96 -3.87
C THR A 285 -9.23 -2.67 -5.20
N HIS A 286 -9.15 -1.96 -6.33
CA HIS A 286 -9.31 -2.62 -7.62
C HIS A 286 -8.24 -3.67 -7.95
N TYR A 287 -7.11 -3.64 -7.26
CA TYR A 287 -6.07 -4.68 -7.36
C TYR A 287 -6.41 -5.96 -6.59
N ALA A 288 -7.34 -5.87 -5.65
CA ALA A 288 -7.73 -7.05 -4.87
C ALA A 288 -8.40 -8.06 -5.78
N ASP A 289 -8.02 -9.29 -5.62
CA ASP A 289 -8.62 -10.48 -6.20
C ASP A 289 -9.85 -10.93 -5.42
N ASP A 290 -10.22 -10.20 -4.41
CA ASP A 290 -11.42 -10.34 -3.64
C ASP A 290 -12.54 -9.53 -4.32
N ALA A 291 -13.59 -10.20 -4.71
CA ALA A 291 -14.64 -9.73 -5.61
C ALA A 291 -15.42 -8.48 -5.15
N ASN A 292 -15.24 -8.00 -3.94
CA ASN A 292 -16.13 -7.00 -3.34
C ASN A 292 -15.91 -5.55 -3.78
N GLY A 293 -14.85 -5.26 -4.52
CA GLY A 293 -14.59 -3.91 -5.00
C GLY A 293 -14.46 -3.79 -6.52
N SER A 294 -14.43 -4.92 -7.23
CA SER A 294 -13.99 -4.97 -8.61
C SER A 294 -15.11 -4.84 -9.65
N ASP A 295 -16.38 -4.94 -9.27
CA ASP A 295 -17.51 -4.85 -10.18
C ASP A 295 -17.90 -3.42 -10.54
N THR A 296 -17.77 -2.49 -9.61
CA THR A 296 -18.19 -1.11 -9.76
C THR A 296 -17.58 -0.41 -10.99
N PRO A 297 -16.27 -0.52 -11.30
CA PRO A 297 -15.73 0.11 -12.51
C PRO A 297 -16.41 -0.39 -13.78
N TYR A 298 -16.80 -1.64 -13.84
CA TYR A 298 -17.45 -2.24 -15.02
C TYR A 298 -18.94 -1.95 -15.07
N HIS A 299 -19.59 -1.80 -13.93
CA HIS A 299 -20.94 -1.28 -13.81
C HIS A 299 -21.02 0.15 -14.39
N GLU A 300 -20.11 1.04 -13.93
CA GLU A 300 -20.08 2.42 -14.38
C GLU A 300 -19.63 2.55 -15.85
N LEU A 301 -18.70 1.70 -16.28
CA LEU A 301 -18.35 1.62 -17.70
C LEU A 301 -19.55 1.21 -18.57
N ALA A 302 -20.35 0.25 -18.12
CA ALA A 302 -21.57 -0.12 -18.86
C ALA A 302 -22.52 1.07 -19.03
N HIS A 303 -22.66 1.92 -18.00
CA HIS A 303 -23.41 3.17 -18.13
C HIS A 303 -22.77 4.14 -19.13
N CYS A 304 -21.44 4.25 -19.13
CA CYS A 304 -20.72 5.05 -20.12
C CYS A 304 -20.95 4.54 -21.55
N LEU A 305 -21.12 3.23 -21.72
CA LEU A 305 -21.47 2.59 -23.00
C LEU A 305 -22.97 2.68 -23.37
N GLY A 306 -23.80 3.30 -22.50
CA GLY A 306 -25.21 3.54 -22.73
C GLY A 306 -26.15 2.44 -22.22
N TYR A 307 -25.68 1.52 -21.40
CA TYR A 307 -26.50 0.46 -20.83
C TYR A 307 -27.18 0.91 -19.52
N GLY A 308 -28.45 0.52 -19.35
CA GLY A 308 -29.26 0.81 -18.15
C GLY A 308 -29.30 -0.34 -17.15
N HIS A 309 -30.10 -0.14 -16.09
CA HIS A 309 -30.24 -1.12 -15.01
C HIS A 309 -31.18 -2.30 -15.31
N SER A 310 -31.82 -2.31 -16.46
CA SER A 310 -32.74 -3.38 -16.84
C SER A 310 -32.03 -4.47 -17.65
N GLY A 311 -31.51 -5.45 -16.95
CA GLY A 311 -30.77 -6.56 -17.52
C GLY A 311 -29.52 -6.90 -16.72
N ASN A 312 -28.53 -7.51 -17.37
CA ASN A 312 -27.30 -7.95 -16.73
C ASN A 312 -26.03 -7.25 -17.25
N MET A 313 -26.20 -6.07 -17.85
CA MET A 313 -25.08 -5.25 -18.30
C MET A 313 -24.47 -4.42 -17.18
N THR A 314 -25.29 -4.00 -16.22
CA THR A 314 -24.86 -3.19 -15.07
C THR A 314 -24.98 -3.96 -13.76
N TYR A 315 -26.09 -4.65 -13.55
CA TYR A 315 -26.22 -5.59 -12.44
C TYR A 315 -25.97 -7.02 -12.94
N TYR A 316 -25.61 -7.89 -11.99
CA TYR A 316 -25.48 -9.31 -12.24
C TYR A 316 -26.48 -10.05 -11.33
N PRO A 317 -27.50 -10.67 -11.88
CA PRO A 317 -28.30 -11.64 -11.14
C PRO A 317 -27.41 -12.83 -10.70
N ALA A 318 -27.97 -13.78 -9.97
CA ALA A 318 -27.23 -14.95 -9.50
C ALA A 318 -26.48 -15.69 -10.61
N GLU A 319 -26.98 -15.60 -11.85
CA GLU A 319 -26.39 -16.23 -13.03
C GLU A 319 -25.17 -15.45 -13.58
N GLY A 320 -24.98 -14.20 -13.13
CA GLY A 320 -23.90 -13.33 -13.59
C GLY A 320 -24.28 -12.32 -14.68
N GLY A 321 -23.32 -11.55 -15.16
CA GLY A 321 -23.48 -10.51 -16.19
C GLY A 321 -22.14 -9.89 -16.60
N PHE A 322 -22.20 -8.78 -17.31
CA PHE A 322 -21.00 -8.10 -17.83
C PHE A 322 -19.99 -7.72 -16.72
N PRO A 323 -20.40 -7.12 -15.59
CA PRO A 323 -19.46 -6.85 -14.48
C PRO A 323 -18.77 -8.12 -13.96
N THR A 324 -19.51 -9.24 -13.85
CA THR A 324 -18.94 -10.52 -13.36
C THR A 324 -17.88 -11.06 -14.34
N ILE A 325 -18.10 -10.95 -15.65
CA ILE A 325 -17.12 -11.36 -16.66
C ILE A 325 -15.84 -10.55 -16.48
N CYS A 326 -15.98 -9.22 -16.40
CA CYS A 326 -14.85 -8.31 -16.25
C CYS A 326 -14.07 -8.59 -14.96
N MET A 327 -14.75 -8.70 -13.82
CA MET A 327 -14.14 -9.03 -12.53
C MET A 327 -13.32 -10.33 -12.58
N LYS A 328 -13.92 -11.39 -13.15
CA LYS A 328 -13.26 -12.70 -13.27
C LYS A 328 -11.98 -12.60 -14.09
N VAL A 329 -12.03 -11.96 -15.24
CA VAL A 329 -10.88 -11.80 -16.13
C VAL A 329 -9.81 -10.93 -15.48
N TYR A 330 -10.22 -9.80 -14.91
CA TYR A 330 -9.31 -8.89 -14.22
C TYR A 330 -8.56 -9.57 -13.08
N SER A 331 -9.29 -10.30 -12.23
CA SER A 331 -8.72 -11.05 -11.12
C SER A 331 -7.70 -12.09 -11.59
N GLN A 332 -8.02 -12.85 -12.63
CA GLN A 332 -7.09 -13.85 -13.19
C GLN A 332 -5.82 -13.21 -13.75
N LEU A 333 -5.95 -12.08 -14.45
CA LEU A 333 -4.81 -11.35 -15.01
C LEU A 333 -3.96 -10.70 -13.90
N SER A 334 -4.60 -10.17 -12.86
CA SER A 334 -3.92 -9.58 -11.70
C SER A 334 -3.08 -10.63 -10.97
N VAL A 335 -3.68 -11.75 -10.60
CA VAL A 335 -3.01 -12.86 -9.91
C VAL A 335 -1.85 -13.43 -10.72
N SER A 336 -2.02 -13.51 -12.04
CA SER A 336 -0.97 -14.00 -12.95
C SER A 336 0.06 -12.93 -13.33
N LYS A 337 0.01 -11.73 -12.77
CA LYS A 337 0.88 -10.57 -13.05
C LYS A 337 0.91 -10.16 -14.52
N LYS A 338 -0.20 -10.36 -15.23
CA LYS A 338 -0.35 -9.99 -16.65
C LYS A 338 -0.95 -8.61 -16.88
N LEU A 339 -1.41 -7.93 -15.82
CA LEU A 339 -1.81 -6.55 -15.91
C LEU A 339 -0.60 -5.61 -15.85
N PRO A 340 -0.61 -4.46 -16.54
CA PRO A 340 0.47 -3.48 -16.47
C PRO A 340 0.80 -3.05 -15.03
N VAL A 341 -0.25 -2.90 -14.20
CA VAL A 341 -0.13 -2.52 -12.79
C VAL A 341 -0.81 -3.58 -11.95
N TYR A 342 -0.15 -4.71 -11.78
CA TYR A 342 -0.71 -5.87 -11.08
C TYR A 342 -0.70 -5.75 -9.55
N SER A 343 -0.04 -4.74 -9.01
CA SER A 343 0.07 -4.53 -7.57
C SER A 343 0.04 -3.05 -7.23
N ARG A 344 -0.68 -2.68 -6.18
CA ARG A 344 -0.71 -1.33 -5.65
C ARG A 344 0.65 -0.86 -5.12
N ARG A 345 1.52 -1.78 -4.74
CA ARG A 345 2.90 -1.51 -4.35
C ARG A 345 3.67 -0.71 -5.41
N LEU A 346 3.28 -0.84 -6.68
CA LEU A 346 3.86 -0.07 -7.78
C LEU A 346 3.43 1.39 -7.81
N LEU A 347 2.42 1.78 -7.04
CA LEU A 347 1.82 3.12 -7.04
C LEU A 347 2.18 3.98 -5.85
N HIS A 348 2.74 3.39 -4.81
CA HIS A 348 2.92 4.12 -3.58
C HIS A 348 4.01 5.17 -3.68
N THR A 349 3.62 6.42 -3.47
CA THR A 349 4.54 7.51 -3.20
C THR A 349 4.37 7.96 -1.77
N ARG A 350 5.39 7.84 -0.96
CA ARG A 350 5.37 8.47 0.34
C ARG A 350 5.46 9.97 0.17
N ARG A 351 4.34 10.67 0.43
CA ARG A 351 4.28 12.12 0.54
C ARG A 351 5.05 12.87 -0.55
N ASN A 352 5.01 12.36 -1.76
CA ASN A 352 5.47 13.06 -2.97
C ASN A 352 6.88 13.57 -3.00
N LYS A 353 7.72 13.09 -2.16
CA LYS A 353 9.09 13.60 -2.20
C LYS A 353 9.88 13.03 -3.34
N ASN A 354 9.61 11.79 -3.70
CA ASN A 354 10.24 11.16 -4.86
C ASN A 354 9.48 9.88 -5.21
N LEU A 355 9.06 9.72 -6.45
CA LEU A 355 8.38 8.51 -6.90
C LEU A 355 9.27 7.27 -6.87
N VAL A 356 10.58 7.44 -6.86
CA VAL A 356 11.56 6.37 -6.63
C VAL A 356 11.41 5.82 -5.20
N GLU A 357 10.90 6.60 -4.26
CA GLU A 357 10.55 6.15 -2.91
C GLU A 357 9.21 5.40 -2.83
N ASN A 358 8.67 5.01 -3.96
CA ASN A 358 7.47 4.20 -4.00
C ASN A 358 7.67 2.86 -3.32
N LYS A 359 6.98 2.62 -2.24
CA LYS A 359 7.20 1.44 -1.43
C LYS A 359 6.01 0.61 -1.14
N ASN A 360 4.93 0.92 -1.66
CA ASN A 360 3.79 0.29 -1.09
C ASN A 360 2.96 -0.33 -2.11
N VAL A 361 2.83 -1.60 -2.16
CA VAL A 361 1.62 -1.96 -2.74
C VAL A 361 1.43 -3.43 -2.86
N TYR A 362 0.76 -4.01 -1.93
CA TYR A 362 0.32 -5.37 -2.01
C TYR A 362 -1.18 -5.46 -1.95
N THR A 363 -1.75 -6.39 -2.63
CA THR A 363 -3.19 -6.54 -2.67
C THR A 363 -3.70 -7.67 -1.80
N SER A 364 -3.04 -8.81 -1.75
CA SER A 364 -3.50 -9.92 -0.95
C SER A 364 -2.37 -10.89 -0.65
N SER A 365 -2.29 -11.36 0.58
CA SER A 365 -1.22 -12.25 1.01
C SER A 365 -1.34 -13.66 0.49
N LYS A 366 -2.53 -14.16 0.19
CA LYS A 366 -2.64 -15.48 -0.43
C LYS A 366 -2.00 -15.53 -1.82
N TYR A 367 -1.70 -14.34 -2.35
CA TYR A 367 -1.03 -14.12 -3.62
C TYR A 367 0.27 -13.33 -3.51
N ILE A 368 0.76 -13.05 -2.30
CA ILE A 368 2.10 -12.52 -2.11
C ILE A 368 3.06 -13.66 -2.43
N ILE A 369 3.62 -13.53 -3.59
CA ILE A 369 4.69 -14.39 -4.08
C ILE A 369 5.98 -13.61 -3.84
N ASP A 370 7.07 -14.31 -3.61
CA ASP A 370 8.40 -13.73 -3.70
C ASP A 370 8.53 -13.07 -5.08
N ASP A 371 8.63 -11.76 -5.08
CA ASP A 371 8.65 -10.95 -6.29
C ASP A 371 9.93 -10.12 -6.33
N PRO A 372 10.94 -10.58 -7.09
CA PRO A 372 12.23 -9.89 -7.15
C PRO A 372 12.13 -8.43 -7.60
N GLU A 373 11.20 -8.09 -8.49
CA GLU A 373 10.98 -6.71 -8.93
C GLU A 373 10.48 -5.84 -7.75
N LEU A 374 9.48 -6.32 -7.03
CA LEU A 374 8.94 -5.60 -5.89
C LEU A 374 9.92 -5.57 -4.70
N ASP A 375 10.69 -6.64 -4.50
CA ASP A 375 11.73 -6.70 -3.48
C ASP A 375 12.90 -5.76 -3.78
N ALA A 376 13.28 -5.58 -5.05
CA ALA A 376 14.28 -4.61 -5.46
C ALA A 376 13.80 -3.17 -5.22
N ILE A 377 12.53 -2.88 -5.50
CA ILE A 377 11.91 -1.59 -5.19
C ILE A 377 11.96 -1.32 -3.68
N ASP A 378 11.60 -2.30 -2.85
CA ASP A 378 11.63 -2.15 -1.38
C ASP A 378 13.04 -2.07 -0.80
N GLY A 379 13.99 -2.81 -1.36
CA GLY A 379 15.38 -2.89 -0.88
C GLY A 379 16.23 -1.66 -1.22
N GLY A 380 15.94 -0.99 -2.34
CA GLY A 380 16.68 0.19 -2.81
C GLY A 380 16.32 1.49 -2.11
N LEU A 381 15.24 1.49 -1.36
CA LEU A 381 14.63 2.72 -0.87
C LEU A 381 14.70 2.75 0.66
N GLY A 382 15.85 3.08 1.25
CA GLY A 382 15.96 3.36 2.68
C GLY A 382 14.85 4.33 3.11
N LEU A 383 13.84 3.85 3.85
CA LEU A 383 12.91 4.74 4.52
C LEU A 383 13.69 5.50 5.58
N ALA A 384 13.67 6.83 5.52
CA ALA A 384 14.06 7.60 6.68
C ALA A 384 13.27 7.07 7.88
N PRO A 385 13.92 6.74 9.00
CA PRO A 385 13.22 6.32 10.20
C PRO A 385 12.21 7.41 10.52
N MET A 386 10.93 7.06 10.57
CA MET A 386 9.93 7.99 11.06
C MET A 386 10.06 7.97 12.58
N GLU A 387 9.96 9.15 13.19
CA GLU A 387 10.02 9.29 14.65
C GLU A 387 8.96 8.40 15.29
N THR A 388 9.39 7.26 15.74
CA THR A 388 8.67 6.45 16.72
C THR A 388 9.29 6.77 18.07
N ASP A 389 8.48 6.94 19.10
CA ASP A 389 9.01 7.08 20.47
C ASP A 389 9.56 5.72 20.92
N ARG A 390 10.81 5.46 20.57
CA ARG A 390 11.54 4.24 20.91
C ARG A 390 12.77 4.49 21.79
N ALA A 391 12.80 5.63 22.46
CA ALA A 391 13.84 5.91 23.44
C ALA A 391 14.01 4.81 24.51
N GLY A 392 12.97 3.96 24.67
CA GLY A 392 13.00 2.80 25.56
C GLY A 392 13.56 1.50 24.98
N ASP A 393 13.87 1.45 23.68
CA ASP A 393 14.36 0.22 23.03
C ASP A 393 15.88 -0.01 23.17
N GLU A 394 16.60 0.94 23.73
CA GLU A 394 18.02 0.82 23.96
C GLU A 394 18.34 -0.07 25.18
N GLY A 395 19.33 -0.93 25.07
CA GLY A 395 19.83 -1.75 26.15
C GLY A 395 20.05 -3.22 25.77
N SER A 396 20.68 -3.97 26.70
CA SER A 396 20.95 -5.39 26.47
C SER A 396 19.68 -6.24 26.54
N PRO A 397 19.65 -7.38 25.84
CA PRO A 397 18.55 -8.35 25.94
C PRO A 397 18.27 -8.75 27.38
N LEU A 398 17.03 -8.99 27.73
CA LEU A 398 16.60 -9.44 29.05
C LEU A 398 16.14 -10.90 28.98
N SER A 399 16.38 -11.62 30.09
CA SER A 399 15.88 -13.00 30.26
C SER A 399 15.39 -13.18 31.69
N PHE A 400 14.09 -13.31 31.86
CA PHE A 400 13.46 -13.56 33.15
C PHE A 400 12.10 -14.26 32.97
N THR A 401 11.56 -14.77 34.08
CA THR A 401 10.16 -15.20 34.18
C THR A 401 9.53 -14.45 35.35
N LEU A 402 8.45 -13.72 35.07
CA LEU A 402 7.61 -13.05 36.05
C LEU A 402 6.38 -13.91 36.34
N SER A 403 6.04 -14.05 37.58
CA SER A 403 4.88 -14.82 38.08
C SER A 403 4.18 -14.07 39.21
N VAL A 404 3.12 -14.64 39.71
CA VAL A 404 2.40 -14.11 40.89
C VAL A 404 3.33 -13.94 42.12
N LEU A 405 4.38 -14.71 42.22
CA LEU A 405 5.32 -14.64 43.36
C LEU A 405 6.13 -13.33 43.40
N ASP A 406 6.19 -12.61 42.29
CA ASP A 406 6.91 -11.35 42.18
C ASP A 406 6.05 -10.15 42.63
N ILE A 407 4.79 -10.39 42.98
CA ILE A 407 3.86 -9.34 43.41
C ILE A 407 3.48 -9.54 44.89
N PRO A 408 3.82 -8.62 45.79
CA PRO A 408 3.55 -8.76 47.21
C PRO A 408 2.04 -8.93 47.50
N GLY A 409 1.68 -10.05 48.10
CA GLY A 409 0.32 -10.36 48.54
C GLY A 409 -0.63 -10.83 47.43
N ALA A 410 -0.16 -11.00 46.20
CA ALA A 410 -0.95 -11.55 45.12
C ALA A 410 -1.09 -13.09 45.21
N THR A 411 -2.13 -13.61 44.62
CA THR A 411 -2.40 -15.05 44.48
C THR A 411 -2.71 -15.39 43.02
N VAL A 412 -2.77 -16.66 42.69
CA VAL A 412 -3.14 -17.10 41.32
C VAL A 412 -4.54 -16.67 40.91
N GLU A 413 -5.41 -16.31 41.85
CA GLU A 413 -6.75 -15.79 41.56
C GLU A 413 -6.76 -14.29 41.32
N THR A 414 -5.75 -13.55 41.81
CA THR A 414 -5.69 -12.09 41.74
C THR A 414 -4.71 -11.57 40.70
N PHE A 415 -3.90 -12.46 40.07
CA PHE A 415 -2.96 -12.07 39.02
C PHE A 415 -3.09 -12.96 37.79
N HIS A 416 -3.66 -12.40 36.75
CA HIS A 416 -3.78 -13.00 35.42
C HIS A 416 -3.14 -12.03 34.41
N PRO A 417 -1.86 -12.19 34.06
CA PRO A 417 -1.23 -11.32 33.06
C PRO A 417 -1.91 -11.48 31.71
N LYS A 418 -2.24 -10.35 31.08
CA LYS A 418 -3.00 -10.29 29.81
C LYS A 418 -2.22 -9.62 28.70
N ALA A 419 -1.58 -8.49 28.98
CA ALA A 419 -0.74 -7.79 28.03
C ALA A 419 0.50 -7.21 28.73
N VAL A 420 1.54 -6.99 27.95
CA VAL A 420 2.82 -6.50 28.45
C VAL A 420 3.39 -5.42 27.54
N HIS A 421 4.15 -4.51 28.15
CA HIS A 421 4.97 -3.54 27.44
C HIS A 421 6.23 -3.24 28.24
N LEU A 422 7.37 -3.20 27.56
CA LEU A 422 8.64 -2.81 28.16
C LEU A 422 9.10 -1.48 27.56
N TYR A 423 9.45 -0.54 28.44
CA TYR A 423 10.05 0.73 28.04
C TYR A 423 11.25 1.03 28.93
N GLY A 424 12.42 1.04 28.35
CA GLY A 424 13.68 1.11 29.11
C GLY A 424 13.80 -0.05 30.09
N ASN A 425 13.83 0.24 31.39
CA ASN A 425 13.87 -0.75 32.47
C ASN A 425 12.50 -0.94 33.16
N THR A 426 11.45 -0.33 32.66
CA THR A 426 10.11 -0.41 33.26
C THR A 426 9.23 -1.36 32.47
N LEU A 427 8.80 -2.43 33.13
CA LEU A 427 7.86 -3.39 32.56
C LEU A 427 6.45 -3.08 33.09
N TYR A 428 5.52 -2.97 32.17
CA TYR A 428 4.08 -2.79 32.44
C TYR A 428 3.36 -4.09 32.12
N VAL A 429 2.50 -4.55 33.03
CA VAL A 429 1.70 -5.78 32.86
C VAL A 429 0.24 -5.45 33.13
N ALA A 430 -0.60 -5.56 32.14
CA ALA A 430 -2.04 -5.49 32.32
C ALA A 430 -2.56 -6.79 32.93
N ASN A 431 -3.32 -6.69 34.03
CA ASN A 431 -3.86 -7.80 34.78
C ASN A 431 -5.38 -7.86 34.58
N ASP A 432 -5.88 -8.96 34.01
CA ASP A 432 -7.32 -9.17 33.75
C ASP A 432 -8.01 -10.09 34.76
N ALA A 433 -7.39 -10.33 35.93
CA ALA A 433 -7.99 -11.18 36.96
C ALA A 433 -9.37 -10.65 37.40
N PRO A 434 -10.44 -11.44 37.31
CA PRO A 434 -11.80 -10.97 37.59
C PRO A 434 -11.96 -10.36 38.96
N GLY A 435 -12.40 -9.09 39.04
CA GLY A 435 -12.52 -8.33 40.25
C GLY A 435 -11.21 -7.75 40.81
N HIS A 436 -10.08 -7.98 40.15
CA HIS A 436 -8.75 -7.51 40.54
C HIS A 436 -8.01 -6.84 39.39
N TYR A 437 -8.75 -6.12 38.52
CA TYR A 437 -8.18 -5.43 37.37
C TYR A 437 -7.12 -4.41 37.81
N SER A 438 -5.95 -4.47 37.22
CA SER A 438 -4.84 -3.58 37.56
C SER A 438 -3.86 -3.40 36.40
N LEU A 439 -3.05 -2.37 36.50
CA LEU A 439 -1.80 -2.26 35.76
C LEU A 439 -0.67 -2.43 36.77
N GLU A 440 0.13 -3.50 36.62
CA GLU A 440 1.26 -3.80 37.45
C GLU A 440 2.52 -3.22 36.82
N VAL A 441 3.34 -2.54 37.61
CA VAL A 441 4.58 -1.89 37.16
C VAL A 441 5.78 -2.52 37.86
N PHE A 442 6.80 -2.89 37.08
CA PHE A 442 8.00 -3.53 37.56
C PHE A 442 9.26 -2.82 37.07
N ASP A 443 10.31 -2.85 37.85
CA ASP A 443 11.66 -2.50 37.47
C ASP A 443 12.44 -3.78 37.14
N VAL A 444 13.05 -3.82 35.95
CA VAL A 444 13.84 -4.94 35.43
C VAL A 444 15.31 -4.54 35.16
N SER A 445 15.78 -3.44 35.75
CA SER A 445 17.11 -2.86 35.49
C SER A 445 18.25 -3.78 35.88
N SER A 446 18.09 -4.59 36.94
CA SER A 446 19.11 -5.48 37.49
C SER A 446 19.08 -6.89 36.90
N GLY A 447 18.25 -7.16 35.92
CA GLY A 447 17.97 -8.52 35.43
C GLY A 447 17.03 -9.32 36.34
N ASN A 448 16.71 -8.80 37.52
CA ASN A 448 15.69 -9.32 38.42
C ASN A 448 14.41 -8.49 38.29
N VAL A 449 13.28 -9.14 38.44
CA VAL A 449 11.99 -8.48 38.44
C VAL A 449 11.69 -7.93 39.84
N ARG A 450 11.45 -6.62 39.95
CA ARG A 450 11.07 -5.96 41.19
C ARG A 450 9.76 -5.22 41.03
N HIS A 451 8.74 -5.61 41.76
CA HIS A 451 7.46 -4.90 41.75
C HIS A 451 7.63 -3.47 42.29
N VAL A 452 7.06 -2.50 41.58
CA VAL A 452 7.11 -1.07 41.89
C VAL A 452 5.76 -0.55 42.35
N LYS A 453 4.69 -0.88 41.59
CA LYS A 453 3.36 -0.32 41.89
C LYS A 453 2.26 -1.17 41.26
N SER A 454 1.14 -1.26 41.95
CA SER A 454 -0.16 -1.71 41.38
C SER A 454 -1.08 -0.51 41.19
N MET A 455 -1.54 -0.28 40.00
CA MET A 455 -2.52 0.76 39.67
C MET A 455 -3.88 0.10 39.55
N VAL A 456 -4.69 0.21 40.58
CA VAL A 456 -6.03 -0.41 40.69
C VAL A 456 -7.14 0.64 40.55
N GLU A 457 -6.87 1.83 41.10
CA GLU A 457 -7.80 2.94 41.21
C GLU A 457 -7.07 4.28 41.07
N TRP A 458 -7.74 5.31 40.63
CA TRP A 458 -7.21 6.66 40.46
C TRP A 458 -8.28 7.73 40.66
N MET A 459 -7.82 8.98 40.76
CA MET A 459 -8.70 10.15 40.82
C MET A 459 -8.86 10.75 39.43
N ASN A 460 -10.10 10.99 39.02
CA ASN A 460 -10.46 11.77 37.85
C ASN A 460 -11.22 13.01 38.33
N GLY A 461 -10.53 14.10 38.58
CA GLY A 461 -11.04 15.22 39.39
C GLY A 461 -11.35 14.75 40.80
N ASP A 462 -12.59 14.98 41.26
CA ASP A 462 -13.03 14.53 42.59
C ASP A 462 -13.61 13.11 42.61
N LYS A 463 -13.62 12.44 41.46
CA LYS A 463 -14.23 11.11 41.35
C LYS A 463 -13.16 10.03 41.39
N LYS A 464 -13.35 9.04 42.25
CA LYS A 464 -12.54 7.82 42.26
C LYS A 464 -13.02 6.87 41.15
N GLU A 465 -12.11 6.43 40.30
CA GLU A 465 -12.38 5.51 39.19
C GLU A 465 -11.48 4.28 39.24
N THR A 466 -11.88 3.24 38.54
CA THR A 466 -11.17 1.98 38.33
C THR A 466 -11.27 1.61 36.84
N PHE A 467 -10.59 0.55 36.41
CA PHE A 467 -10.76 0.02 35.06
C PHE A 467 -12.23 -0.35 34.81
N ALA A 468 -12.79 0.16 33.71
CA ALA A 468 -14.21 -0.06 33.34
C ALA A 468 -14.47 -1.50 32.85
N GLY A 469 -13.45 -2.29 32.60
CA GLY A 469 -13.50 -3.68 32.18
C GLY A 469 -12.11 -4.30 32.21
N GLU A 470 -11.97 -5.49 31.69
CA GLU A 470 -10.72 -6.26 31.64
C GLU A 470 -9.63 -5.49 30.88
N PRO A 471 -8.47 -5.17 31.49
CA PRO A 471 -7.33 -4.61 30.79
C PRO A 471 -6.77 -5.60 29.76
N ASN A 472 -6.64 -5.20 28.50
CA ASN A 472 -6.29 -6.10 27.38
C ASN A 472 -5.03 -5.73 26.63
N GLY A 473 -4.63 -4.48 26.63
CA GLY A 473 -3.46 -3.98 25.94
C GLY A 473 -2.82 -2.84 26.71
N VAL A 474 -1.51 -2.71 26.60
CA VAL A 474 -0.76 -1.63 27.21
C VAL A 474 0.36 -1.18 26.29
N THR A 475 0.55 0.14 26.17
CA THR A 475 1.73 0.73 25.55
C THR A 475 2.14 2.00 26.28
N ARG A 476 3.44 2.30 26.28
CA ARG A 476 3.97 3.60 26.70
C ARG A 476 4.53 4.31 25.50
N SER A 477 4.07 5.51 25.26
CA SER A 477 4.60 6.37 24.19
C SER A 477 4.32 7.83 24.48
N TYR A 478 5.16 8.73 24.00
CA TYR A 478 5.04 10.18 24.18
C TYR A 478 4.82 10.62 25.63
N GLY A 479 5.53 9.98 26.57
CA GLY A 479 5.42 10.29 28.00
C GLY A 479 4.12 9.83 28.67
N LYS A 480 3.31 9.02 28.01
CA LYS A 480 2.01 8.54 28.51
C LYS A 480 1.94 7.01 28.47
N ILE A 481 1.13 6.44 29.36
CA ILE A 481 0.78 5.02 29.39
C ILE A 481 -0.66 4.90 28.94
N TYR A 482 -0.93 4.09 27.95
CA TYR A 482 -2.23 3.78 27.42
C TYR A 482 -2.61 2.35 27.79
N VAL A 483 -3.76 2.17 28.46
CA VAL A 483 -4.27 0.85 28.86
C VAL A 483 -5.66 0.65 28.29
N THR A 484 -5.79 -0.25 27.30
CA THR A 484 -7.09 -0.61 26.74
C THR A 484 -7.83 -1.58 27.64
N ASN A 485 -9.17 -1.46 27.68
CA ASN A 485 -10.00 -2.39 28.41
C ASN A 485 -11.33 -2.70 27.71
N THR A 486 -11.96 -3.82 28.06
CA THR A 486 -13.23 -4.28 27.48
C THR A 486 -14.42 -3.39 27.80
N GLY A 487 -14.27 -2.48 28.76
CA GLY A 487 -15.29 -1.50 29.14
C GLY A 487 -15.45 -0.33 28.13
N SER A 488 -15.08 -0.54 26.86
CA SER A 488 -15.20 0.44 25.77
C SER A 488 -14.43 1.74 26.01
N ARG A 489 -13.20 1.60 26.58
CA ARG A 489 -12.39 2.75 26.93
C ARG A 489 -10.90 2.37 26.98
N THR A 490 -10.05 3.34 26.71
CA THR A 490 -8.61 3.27 26.94
C THR A 490 -8.23 4.33 27.96
N ASP A 491 -7.71 3.93 29.12
CA ASP A 491 -7.28 4.83 30.17
C ASP A 491 -5.86 5.31 29.89
N VAL A 492 -5.61 6.60 30.16
CA VAL A 492 -4.33 7.25 29.86
C VAL A 492 -3.75 7.85 31.15
N PHE A 493 -2.52 7.49 31.42
CA PHE A 493 -1.77 7.94 32.60
C PHE A 493 -0.47 8.62 32.20
N ASP A 494 0.01 9.52 33.03
CA ASP A 494 1.35 10.05 32.94
C ASP A 494 2.39 8.95 33.25
N ALA A 495 3.41 8.84 32.43
CA ALA A 495 4.36 7.73 32.52
C ALA A 495 5.39 7.88 33.64
N GLU A 496 5.54 9.06 34.24
CA GLU A 496 6.47 9.35 35.33
C GLU A 496 5.76 9.37 36.67
N THR A 497 4.60 10.04 36.75
CA THR A 497 3.84 10.21 37.99
C THR A 497 2.83 9.12 38.22
N TYR A 498 2.39 8.42 37.15
CA TYR A 498 1.28 7.47 37.14
C TYR A 498 -0.09 8.12 37.45
N GLU A 499 -0.19 9.43 37.33
CA GLU A 499 -1.44 10.13 37.51
C GLU A 499 -2.33 9.97 36.28
N PHE A 500 -3.63 9.90 36.49
CA PHE A 500 -4.59 9.83 35.40
C PHE A 500 -4.63 11.15 34.62
N ILE A 501 -4.51 11.04 33.27
CA ILE A 501 -4.58 12.17 32.37
C ILE A 501 -5.98 12.31 31.80
N THR A 502 -6.49 11.27 31.14
CA THR A 502 -7.77 11.26 30.42
C THR A 502 -8.14 9.82 30.01
N CYS A 503 -9.22 9.67 29.28
CA CYS A 503 -9.54 8.42 28.61
C CYS A 503 -9.96 8.63 27.16
N ILE A 504 -9.70 7.64 26.31
CA ILE A 504 -10.17 7.54 24.93
C ILE A 504 -11.35 6.57 24.92
N GLY A 505 -12.49 7.02 24.38
CA GLY A 505 -13.75 6.31 24.52
C GLY A 505 -14.53 6.74 25.76
N THR A 506 -15.82 6.52 25.75
CA THR A 506 -16.75 7.04 26.79
C THR A 506 -17.07 6.04 27.89
N GLY A 507 -16.52 4.81 27.81
CA GLY A 507 -16.96 3.71 28.67
C GLY A 507 -18.39 3.20 28.33
N THR A 508 -18.93 3.69 27.23
CA THR A 508 -20.23 3.27 26.69
C THR A 508 -20.03 2.70 25.31
N TRP A 509 -20.51 1.50 25.10
CA TRP A 509 -20.42 0.80 23.82
C TRP A 509 -21.06 1.61 22.69
N GLY A 510 -20.36 1.78 21.57
CA GLY A 510 -20.88 2.49 20.41
C GLY A 510 -19.82 2.75 19.32
N GLU A 511 -20.29 3.30 18.21
CA GLU A 511 -19.47 3.59 17.02
C GLU A 511 -19.39 5.10 16.71
N GLY A 512 -19.86 5.95 17.63
CA GLY A 512 -19.80 7.41 17.47
C GLY A 512 -18.37 7.96 17.53
N GLY A 513 -18.18 9.24 17.18
CA GLY A 513 -16.88 9.91 17.07
C GLY A 513 -16.06 9.98 18.37
N TYR A 514 -16.62 9.54 19.50
CA TYR A 514 -15.96 9.48 20.82
C TYR A 514 -16.13 8.11 21.49
N GLN A 515 -16.58 7.09 20.75
CA GLN A 515 -16.93 5.79 21.30
C GLN A 515 -16.08 4.68 20.72
N THR A 516 -15.78 3.69 21.54
CA THR A 516 -15.19 2.41 21.15
C THR A 516 -16.15 1.28 21.48
N VAL A 517 -16.00 0.15 20.83
CA VAL A 517 -16.83 -1.05 21.07
C VAL A 517 -16.16 -1.94 22.10
N HIS A 518 -14.97 -2.43 21.83
CA HIS A 518 -14.08 -3.16 22.72
C HIS A 518 -12.64 -2.88 22.29
N ALA A 519 -11.88 -2.23 23.14
CA ALA A 519 -10.48 -1.95 22.89
C ALA A 519 -9.61 -3.14 23.31
N PHE A 520 -9.00 -3.83 22.36
CA PHE A 520 -8.22 -5.05 22.58
C PHE A 520 -6.73 -4.83 22.69
N ASP A 521 -6.20 -3.85 21.97
CA ASP A 521 -4.77 -3.59 21.92
C ASP A 521 -4.48 -2.15 21.51
N VAL A 522 -3.26 -1.69 21.77
CA VAL A 522 -2.86 -0.30 21.48
C VAL A 522 -1.39 -0.22 21.12
N THR A 523 -1.10 0.61 20.14
CA THR A 523 0.26 1.02 19.79
C THR A 523 0.29 2.50 19.41
N ALA A 524 1.47 3.08 19.33
CA ALA A 524 1.63 4.47 18.90
C ALA A 524 2.68 4.55 17.78
N SER A 525 2.42 5.42 16.81
CA SER A 525 3.31 5.67 15.69
C SER A 525 3.03 7.03 15.07
N GLN A 526 4.07 7.75 14.66
CA GLN A 526 3.95 8.97 13.86
C GLN A 526 3.01 10.04 14.44
N GLY A 527 3.06 10.26 15.75
CA GLY A 527 2.25 11.25 16.44
C GLY A 527 0.76 10.88 16.54
N ALA A 528 0.43 9.60 16.40
CA ALA A 528 -0.91 9.09 16.61
C ALA A 528 -0.89 7.82 17.45
N VAL A 529 -2.00 7.58 18.15
CA VAL A 529 -2.29 6.37 18.92
C VAL A 529 -3.31 5.55 18.16
N PHE A 530 -3.00 4.30 17.95
CA PHE A 530 -3.83 3.34 17.22
C PHE A 530 -4.35 2.28 18.18
N ILE A 531 -5.66 2.23 18.32
CA ILE A 531 -6.33 1.29 19.22
C ILE A 531 -7.07 0.27 18.37
N ARG A 532 -6.74 -1.00 18.57
CA ARG A 532 -7.45 -2.09 17.95
C ARG A 532 -8.79 -2.32 18.65
N ASP A 533 -9.84 -1.81 18.06
CA ASP A 533 -11.22 -2.00 18.50
C ASP A 533 -11.85 -3.20 17.75
N LYS A 534 -12.97 -3.72 18.25
CA LYS A 534 -13.66 -4.90 17.72
C LYS A 534 -13.93 -4.83 16.22
N ARG A 535 -14.26 -3.65 15.69
CA ARG A 535 -14.67 -3.46 14.30
C ARG A 535 -13.78 -2.51 13.49
N LYS A 536 -12.91 -1.77 14.16
CA LYS A 536 -12.12 -0.74 13.52
C LYS A 536 -10.74 -0.59 14.16
N LEU A 537 -9.83 0.00 13.42
CA LEU A 537 -8.63 0.58 13.96
C LEU A 537 -8.95 2.04 14.31
N VAL A 538 -9.09 2.32 15.60
CA VAL A 538 -9.36 3.68 16.10
C VAL A 538 -8.08 4.48 16.07
N VAL A 539 -8.16 5.70 15.57
CA VAL A 539 -7.02 6.62 15.47
C VAL A 539 -7.29 7.86 16.31
N VAL A 540 -6.34 8.18 17.18
CA VAL A 540 -6.36 9.39 18.00
C VAL A 540 -5.05 10.12 17.78
N LEU A 541 -5.10 11.44 17.56
CA LEU A 541 -3.87 12.22 17.46
C LEU A 541 -3.30 12.43 18.86
N GLU A 542 -2.00 12.18 19.02
CA GLU A 542 -1.34 12.28 20.32
C GLU A 542 -1.49 13.66 20.95
N GLN A 543 -1.42 14.72 20.13
CA GLN A 543 -1.62 16.10 20.56
C GLN A 543 -2.99 16.37 21.19
N ASP A 544 -4.01 15.57 20.89
CA ASP A 544 -5.37 15.72 21.45
C ASP A 544 -5.52 15.00 22.80
N VAL A 545 -4.52 14.21 23.19
CA VAL A 545 -4.51 13.47 24.47
C VAL A 545 -3.86 14.35 25.55
N GLN A 546 -4.66 15.25 26.13
CA GLN A 546 -4.19 16.26 27.08
C GLN A 546 -4.90 16.15 28.44
N PRO A 547 -4.23 16.56 29.55
CA PRO A 547 -4.87 16.62 30.87
C PRO A 547 -6.10 17.52 30.86
N GLY A 548 -7.10 17.15 31.63
CA GLY A 548 -8.30 17.98 31.85
C GLY A 548 -9.28 18.00 30.67
N SER A 549 -9.02 17.28 29.59
CA SER A 549 -10.05 16.96 28.59
C SER A 549 -11.04 15.96 29.21
N ALA A 550 -11.67 16.38 30.28
CA ALA A 550 -12.47 15.57 31.22
C ALA A 550 -13.63 14.82 30.56
N ALA A 551 -13.78 14.93 29.28
CA ALA A 551 -14.91 14.32 28.65
C ALA A 551 -14.59 13.49 27.42
N ARG A 552 -13.71 13.90 26.51
CA ARG A 552 -13.72 13.22 25.21
C ARG A 552 -12.50 13.57 24.37
N VAL A 553 -11.53 12.70 24.37
CA VAL A 553 -10.50 12.77 23.34
C VAL A 553 -11.14 12.45 21.99
N PRO A 554 -11.05 13.33 20.98
CA PRO A 554 -11.65 13.09 19.69
C PRO A 554 -11.03 11.86 19.01
N ILE A 555 -11.85 10.93 18.62
CA ILE A 555 -11.42 9.86 17.72
C ILE A 555 -11.33 10.48 16.33
N TYR A 556 -10.20 10.32 15.71
CA TYR A 556 -9.97 10.83 14.37
C TYR A 556 -11.03 10.30 13.41
N SER A 557 -11.71 11.18 12.67
CA SER A 557 -12.84 10.82 11.82
C SER A 557 -12.52 9.80 10.72
N ARG A 558 -11.24 9.60 10.46
CA ARG A 558 -10.71 8.66 9.48
C ARG A 558 -10.21 7.35 10.09
N SER A 559 -10.72 6.99 11.28
CA SER A 559 -10.50 5.65 11.84
C SER A 559 -10.92 4.57 10.85
N VAL A 560 -10.03 3.61 10.61
CA VAL A 560 -10.21 2.59 9.57
C VAL A 560 -11.30 1.61 9.97
N ASN A 561 -12.32 1.48 9.13
CA ASN A 561 -13.32 0.43 9.31
C ASN A 561 -12.73 -0.93 8.83
N LEU A 562 -12.65 -1.89 9.74
CA LEU A 562 -12.15 -3.24 9.51
C LEU A 562 -13.29 -4.26 9.59
N GLN A 563 -14.48 -3.94 9.05
CA GLN A 563 -15.67 -4.81 9.17
C GLN A 563 -15.42 -6.26 8.77
N GLU A 564 -14.61 -6.47 7.75
CA GLU A 564 -14.23 -7.81 7.30
C GLU A 564 -13.19 -8.49 8.19
N ALA A 565 -12.50 -7.73 9.02
CA ALA A 565 -11.48 -8.21 9.94
C ALA A 565 -12.01 -8.40 11.37
N MET A 566 -13.30 -8.67 11.55
CA MET A 566 -13.89 -8.91 12.88
C MET A 566 -13.17 -10.02 13.62
N GLY A 567 -12.97 -9.83 14.93
CA GLY A 567 -12.27 -10.80 15.78
C GLY A 567 -10.75 -10.58 15.81
N THR A 568 -10.27 -9.37 15.65
CA THR A 568 -8.84 -9.05 15.73
C THR A 568 -8.45 -8.61 17.12
N TYR A 569 -7.22 -8.93 17.50
CA TYR A 569 -6.78 -8.75 18.87
C TYR A 569 -5.49 -7.98 19.04
N ALA A 570 -4.74 -7.70 17.98
CA ALA A 570 -3.45 -7.03 18.12
C ALA A 570 -3.15 -6.01 17.02
N VAL A 571 -2.42 -5.00 17.42
CA VAL A 571 -1.80 -4.00 16.55
C VAL A 571 -0.37 -3.76 17.02
N ALA A 572 0.59 -3.74 16.11
CA ALA A 572 1.98 -3.41 16.42
C ALA A 572 2.55 -2.45 15.37
N ALA A 573 3.36 -1.51 15.81
CA ALA A 573 4.12 -0.63 14.93
C ALA A 573 5.52 -1.20 14.69
N ARG A 574 5.96 -1.23 13.42
CA ARG A 574 7.34 -1.52 13.04
C ARG A 574 8.23 -0.29 13.24
N ASN A 575 9.55 -0.46 13.23
CA ASN A 575 10.54 0.62 13.44
C ASN A 575 10.39 1.81 12.48
N ASP A 576 9.92 1.56 11.28
CA ASP A 576 9.67 2.59 10.27
C ASP A 576 8.28 3.24 10.37
N GLY A 577 7.51 2.88 11.40
CA GLY A 577 6.19 3.43 11.69
C GLY A 577 5.02 2.71 11.03
N PHE A 578 5.22 1.73 10.16
CA PHE A 578 4.12 0.94 9.60
C PHE A 578 3.39 0.12 10.66
N LEU A 579 2.09 -0.05 10.46
CA LEU A 579 1.21 -0.76 11.38
C LEU A 579 0.86 -2.14 10.86
N TYR A 580 1.07 -3.15 11.69
CA TYR A 580 0.59 -4.50 11.46
C TYR A 580 -0.62 -4.76 12.36
N VAL A 581 -1.70 -5.26 11.76
CA VAL A 581 -2.99 -5.47 12.44
C VAL A 581 -3.45 -6.90 12.17
N THR A 582 -3.71 -7.67 13.23
CA THR A 582 -4.24 -9.03 13.07
C THR A 582 -5.70 -9.01 12.63
N ALA A 583 -6.07 -9.94 11.78
CA ALA A 583 -7.42 -10.21 11.32
C ALA A 583 -7.76 -11.68 11.52
N GLN A 584 -8.17 -12.02 12.74
CA GLN A 584 -8.34 -13.40 13.21
C GLN A 584 -9.30 -14.20 12.33
N ASN A 585 -10.46 -13.64 11.99
CA ASN A 585 -11.47 -14.32 11.19
C ASN A 585 -11.06 -14.60 9.75
N LYS A 586 -10.03 -13.89 9.28
CA LYS A 586 -9.48 -14.07 7.92
C LYS A 586 -8.18 -14.87 7.94
N ASN A 587 -7.66 -15.21 9.11
CA ASN A 587 -6.33 -15.83 9.27
C ASN A 587 -5.23 -14.97 8.62
N MET A 588 -5.28 -13.65 8.82
CA MET A 588 -4.39 -12.69 8.16
C MET A 588 -3.82 -11.67 9.14
N ILE A 589 -2.69 -11.10 8.75
CA ILE A 589 -2.15 -9.86 9.30
C ILE A 589 -2.12 -8.84 8.16
N TYR A 590 -2.72 -7.68 8.37
CA TYR A 590 -2.70 -6.58 7.42
C TYR A 590 -1.65 -5.55 7.81
N LEU A 591 -0.93 -5.04 6.82
CA LEU A 591 0.00 -3.93 6.95
C LEU A 591 -0.66 -2.64 6.44
N PHE A 592 -0.58 -1.58 7.23
CA PHE A 592 -1.07 -0.25 6.86
C PHE A 592 0.04 0.81 6.97
N ASP A 593 0.01 1.80 6.08
CA ASP A 593 0.74 3.04 6.28
C ASP A 593 -0.13 4.01 7.12
N PRO A 594 0.35 4.46 8.29
CA PRO A 594 -0.39 5.44 9.09
C PRO A 594 -0.67 6.74 8.33
N ALA A 595 0.17 7.11 7.38
CA ALA A 595 -0.03 8.30 6.55
C ALA A 595 -1.25 8.16 5.64
N ASP A 596 -1.47 6.97 5.05
CA ASP A 596 -2.67 6.68 4.25
C ASP A 596 -3.95 6.75 5.09
N ILE A 597 -3.90 6.24 6.33
CA ILE A 597 -5.01 6.35 7.28
C ILE A 597 -5.36 7.82 7.53
N ARG A 598 -4.36 8.67 7.72
CA ARG A 598 -4.53 10.09 8.04
C ARG A 598 -4.89 10.95 6.83
N ALA A 599 -4.55 10.53 5.62
CA ALA A 599 -4.85 11.23 4.38
C ALA A 599 -6.24 10.91 3.82
N GLY A 600 -6.80 9.73 4.08
CA GLY A 600 -8.11 9.28 3.58
C GLY A 600 -9.27 10.17 4.03
N ASP A 601 -10.27 10.35 3.17
CA ASP A 601 -11.44 11.21 3.45
C ASP A 601 -12.64 10.44 4.01
N THR A 602 -12.65 9.11 3.92
CA THR A 602 -13.82 8.26 4.20
C THR A 602 -13.66 7.32 5.40
N GLY A 603 -12.53 7.35 6.09
CA GLY A 603 -12.20 6.34 7.10
C GLY A 603 -11.82 4.98 6.51
N PHE A 604 -11.59 4.91 5.21
CA PHE A 604 -11.05 3.75 4.53
C PHE A 604 -9.55 3.96 4.28
N ALA A 605 -8.73 3.00 4.67
CA ALA A 605 -7.32 2.97 4.29
C ALA A 605 -7.03 1.62 3.62
N PRO A 606 -6.32 1.64 2.50
CA PRO A 606 -5.90 0.41 1.86
C PRO A 606 -4.84 -0.27 2.72
N TYR A 607 -4.93 -1.57 2.85
CA TYR A 607 -3.79 -2.33 3.36
C TYR A 607 -2.72 -2.45 2.26
N LEU A 608 -1.47 -2.45 2.68
CA LEU A 608 -0.31 -2.54 1.77
C LEU A 608 0.08 -3.98 1.51
N VAL A 609 0.02 -4.79 2.57
CA VAL A 609 0.33 -6.21 2.56
C VAL A 609 -0.71 -6.93 3.41
N ALA A 610 -1.09 -8.13 2.99
CA ALA A 610 -1.83 -9.05 3.84
C ALA A 610 -1.03 -10.37 3.92
N LEU A 611 -0.63 -10.78 5.12
CA LEU A 611 0.08 -12.03 5.36
C LEU A 611 -0.94 -13.10 5.78
N GLY A 612 -1.04 -14.18 5.02
CA GLY A 612 -2.01 -15.26 5.26
C GLY A 612 -1.42 -16.43 6.04
N PHE A 613 -2.26 -17.06 6.85
CA PHE A 613 -1.92 -18.21 7.69
C PHE A 613 -2.98 -19.30 7.61
N GLU A 614 -2.60 -20.52 7.89
CA GLU A 614 -3.58 -21.62 8.09
C GLU A 614 -4.30 -21.49 9.43
N LYS A 615 -3.67 -20.81 10.40
CA LYS A 615 -4.15 -20.62 11.76
C LYS A 615 -4.43 -19.16 12.04
N SER A 616 -5.21 -18.90 13.07
CA SER A 616 -5.64 -17.54 13.42
C SER A 616 -4.56 -16.76 14.18
N PRO A 617 -4.06 -15.62 13.64
CA PRO A 617 -3.09 -14.79 14.35
C PRO A 617 -3.78 -14.05 15.51
N GLN A 618 -3.21 -14.18 16.73
CA GLN A 618 -3.75 -13.56 17.94
C GLN A 618 -2.98 -12.31 18.34
N SER A 619 -1.66 -12.39 18.36
CA SER A 619 -0.79 -11.29 18.77
C SER A 619 0.40 -11.17 17.84
N ILE A 620 0.96 -9.98 17.75
CA ILE A 620 2.11 -9.65 16.92
C ILE A 620 3.03 -8.70 17.66
N ALA A 621 4.34 -8.84 17.46
CA ALA A 621 5.33 -7.95 18.00
C ALA A 621 6.54 -7.82 17.09
N PHE A 622 7.19 -6.67 17.14
CA PHE A 622 8.50 -6.46 16.54
C PHE A 622 9.58 -6.42 17.61
N VAL A 623 10.70 -7.11 17.35
CA VAL A 623 11.96 -6.96 18.09
C VAL A 623 13.02 -6.55 17.07
N GLY A 624 13.36 -5.27 17.02
CA GLY A 624 14.05 -4.70 15.87
C GLY A 624 13.21 -4.89 14.59
N ASP A 625 13.81 -5.51 13.57
CA ASP A 625 13.13 -5.81 12.30
C ASP A 625 12.52 -7.23 12.25
N ARG A 626 12.68 -8.00 13.32
CA ARG A 626 12.14 -9.36 13.43
C ARG A 626 10.66 -9.31 13.81
N LEU A 627 9.82 -10.02 13.07
CA LEU A 627 8.38 -10.08 13.31
C LEU A 627 7.99 -11.40 13.97
N PHE A 628 7.32 -11.32 15.10
CA PHE A 628 6.81 -12.46 15.84
C PHE A 628 5.29 -12.47 15.82
N VAL A 629 4.72 -13.67 15.82
CA VAL A 629 3.26 -13.88 15.81
C VAL A 629 2.88 -15.05 16.71
N THR A 630 1.80 -14.90 17.48
CA THR A 630 1.15 -16.05 18.12
C THR A 630 -0.02 -16.49 17.24
N LEU A 631 -0.11 -17.80 17.01
CA LEU A 631 -1.11 -18.42 16.16
C LEU A 631 -1.98 -19.36 17.00
N ARG A 632 -3.29 -19.13 17.05
CA ARG A 632 -4.22 -19.97 17.82
C ARG A 632 -4.41 -21.31 17.13
N VAL A 633 -4.17 -22.39 17.88
CA VAL A 633 -4.45 -23.77 17.47
C VAL A 633 -5.83 -24.19 17.97
N ASP A 634 -6.08 -24.00 19.28
CA ASP A 634 -7.35 -24.28 19.95
C ASP A 634 -7.53 -23.34 21.16
N ASP A 635 -8.50 -23.63 22.05
CA ASP A 635 -8.81 -22.80 23.21
C ASP A 635 -7.76 -22.89 24.36
N LYS A 636 -6.79 -23.81 24.25
CA LYS A 636 -5.79 -24.08 25.28
C LYS A 636 -4.36 -24.08 24.76
N ARG A 637 -4.20 -23.91 23.44
CA ARG A 637 -2.90 -24.01 22.79
C ARG A 637 -2.76 -22.99 21.67
N SER A 638 -1.62 -22.36 21.62
CA SER A 638 -1.17 -21.52 20.51
C SER A 638 0.30 -21.79 20.20
N GLU A 639 0.73 -21.35 19.07
CA GLU A 639 2.11 -21.42 18.61
C GLU A 639 2.73 -20.02 18.62
N LEU A 640 4.04 -19.96 18.77
CA LEU A 640 4.81 -18.72 18.72
C LEU A 640 5.88 -18.84 17.64
N TRP A 641 5.72 -18.05 16.58
CA TRP A 641 6.58 -18.07 15.42
C TRP A 641 7.27 -16.75 15.20
N GLU A 642 8.52 -16.78 14.77
CA GLU A 642 9.15 -15.71 14.01
C GLU A 642 8.84 -15.91 12.54
N ILE A 643 8.37 -14.88 11.88
CA ILE A 643 7.97 -14.93 10.48
C ILE A 643 8.66 -13.83 9.66
N SER A 644 8.77 -14.07 8.37
CA SER A 644 9.19 -13.04 7.42
C SER A 644 8.13 -11.93 7.34
N PRO A 645 8.46 -10.66 7.60
CA PRO A 645 7.53 -9.56 7.44
C PRO A 645 7.14 -9.29 5.97
N LYS A 646 7.86 -9.88 5.01
CA LYS A 646 7.58 -9.73 3.58
C LYS A 646 6.45 -10.66 3.11
N ASN A 647 6.46 -11.91 3.56
CA ASN A 647 5.59 -12.95 2.99
C ASN A 647 4.95 -13.88 4.03
N GLY A 648 5.15 -13.65 5.33
CA GLY A 648 4.58 -14.44 6.41
C GLY A 648 5.16 -15.86 6.56
N LYS A 649 6.21 -16.22 5.81
CA LYS A 649 6.83 -17.54 5.94
C LYS A 649 7.47 -17.71 7.31
N LEU A 650 7.32 -18.87 7.91
CA LEU A 650 7.98 -19.26 9.15
C LEU A 650 9.50 -19.20 8.98
N LEU A 651 10.17 -18.47 9.86
CA LEU A 651 11.63 -18.40 9.97
C LEU A 651 12.13 -19.26 11.13
N GLN A 652 11.47 -19.15 12.30
CA GLN A 652 11.82 -19.91 13.49
C GLN A 652 10.59 -20.17 14.35
N ASP A 653 10.50 -21.38 14.90
CA ASP A 653 9.44 -21.80 15.83
C ASP A 653 9.97 -21.69 17.27
N PHE A 654 9.24 -20.97 18.11
CA PHE A 654 9.53 -20.78 19.54
C PHE A 654 8.51 -21.48 20.43
N THR A 655 7.61 -22.26 19.88
CA THR A 655 6.45 -22.83 20.58
C THR A 655 6.87 -23.74 21.76
N ASP A 656 7.90 -24.55 21.60
CA ASP A 656 8.31 -25.55 22.61
C ASP A 656 8.66 -24.95 23.98
N SER A 657 8.95 -23.66 24.05
CA SER A 657 9.28 -22.97 25.30
C SER A 657 8.05 -22.48 26.08
N MET A 658 6.85 -22.63 25.53
CA MET A 658 5.59 -22.07 26.04
C MET A 658 4.49 -23.14 26.09
N VAL A 659 3.43 -22.85 26.84
CA VAL A 659 2.23 -23.70 26.87
C VAL A 659 1.10 -23.05 26.07
N TYR A 660 0.78 -21.78 26.40
CA TYR A 660 -0.23 -21.01 25.67
C TYR A 660 0.22 -19.57 25.53
N PRO A 661 1.17 -19.28 24.61
CA PRO A 661 1.55 -17.89 24.31
C PRO A 661 0.38 -17.13 23.71
N GLU A 662 -0.20 -16.17 24.43
CA GLU A 662 -1.37 -15.42 24.00
C GLU A 662 -0.99 -14.03 23.46
N LYS A 663 -0.34 -13.21 24.28
CA LYS A 663 0.08 -11.86 23.92
C LYS A 663 1.60 -11.76 23.93
N ILE A 664 2.13 -10.99 22.99
CA ILE A 664 3.56 -10.73 22.88
C ILE A 664 3.84 -9.24 22.73
N ALA A 665 5.01 -8.81 23.18
CA ALA A 665 5.55 -7.48 22.94
C ALA A 665 7.06 -7.57 22.70
N GLY A 666 7.64 -6.58 22.03
CA GLY A 666 9.06 -6.55 21.73
C GLY A 666 9.68 -5.23 22.15
N ALA A 667 10.84 -5.28 22.81
CA ALA A 667 11.70 -4.14 23.15
C ALA A 667 13.11 -4.61 23.52
N ARG A 668 14.13 -3.78 23.32
CA ARG A 668 15.50 -4.04 23.78
C ARG A 668 16.07 -5.41 23.41
N HIS A 669 15.89 -5.84 22.16
CA HIS A 669 16.28 -7.19 21.70
C HIS A 669 15.68 -8.32 22.57
N THR A 670 14.49 -8.07 23.12
CA THR A 670 13.78 -9.01 24.00
C THR A 670 12.38 -9.22 23.49
N LEU A 671 11.98 -10.46 23.37
CA LEU A 671 10.58 -10.85 23.14
C LEU A 671 9.94 -11.15 24.49
N LEU A 672 8.89 -10.41 24.81
CA LEU A 672 8.06 -10.65 25.99
C LEU A 672 6.85 -11.49 25.58
N VAL A 673 6.56 -12.52 26.34
CA VAL A 673 5.46 -13.44 26.06
C VAL A 673 4.60 -13.64 27.30
N VAL A 674 3.32 -13.36 27.19
CA VAL A 674 2.33 -13.75 28.18
C VAL A 674 1.92 -15.19 27.91
N ASP A 675 2.27 -16.09 28.80
CA ASP A 675 1.82 -17.48 28.76
C ASP A 675 0.58 -17.65 29.65
N ARG A 676 -0.58 -17.69 29.00
CA ARG A 676 -1.88 -17.72 29.67
C ARG A 676 -2.10 -18.96 30.53
N ALA A 677 -1.56 -20.10 30.10
CA ALA A 677 -1.74 -21.37 30.83
C ALA A 677 -0.95 -21.41 32.13
N THR A 678 0.22 -20.81 32.16
CA THR A 678 1.08 -20.76 33.35
C THR A 678 0.91 -19.46 34.15
N GLN A 679 0.12 -18.51 33.65
CA GLN A 679 -0.06 -17.17 34.24
C GLN A 679 1.27 -16.45 34.49
N THR A 680 2.18 -16.52 33.53
CA THR A 680 3.52 -15.93 33.64
C THR A 680 3.81 -15.00 32.48
N VAL A 681 4.74 -14.09 32.68
CA VAL A 681 5.38 -13.33 31.63
C VAL A 681 6.82 -13.80 31.47
N LYS A 682 7.19 -14.25 30.29
CA LYS A 682 8.55 -14.66 29.97
C LYS A 682 9.24 -13.63 29.10
N ALA A 683 10.44 -13.26 29.44
CA ALA A 683 11.33 -12.45 28.64
C ALA A 683 12.38 -13.35 27.97
N ILE A 684 12.46 -13.32 26.65
CA ILE A 684 13.39 -14.10 25.84
C ILE A 684 14.34 -13.12 25.16
N GLY A 685 15.60 -13.11 25.56
CA GLY A 685 16.66 -12.37 24.87
C GLY A 685 16.93 -12.98 23.49
N LEU A 686 17.00 -12.14 22.45
CA LEU A 686 17.11 -12.55 21.04
C LEU A 686 18.45 -12.15 20.43
#